data_115601e348e506c659fbceb4ee10205a
#
_entry.id   115601e348e506c659fbceb4ee10205a
#
_cell.length_a   1.000
_cell.length_b   1.000
_cell.length_c   1.000
_cell.angle_alpha   90.00
_cell.angle_beta   90.00
_cell.angle_gamma   90.00
#
_symmetry.space_group_name_H-M   'P 1'
#
loop_
_entity.id
_entity.type
_entity.pdbx_description
1 polymer ?
#
loop_
_entity_poly.entity_id
_entity_poly.type
_entity_poly.pdbx_seq_one_letter_code
_entity_poly.pdbx_strand_id
1 'polypeptide(L)'
;MLWALWPRGLASKGLPLLGVVLLRKREKRGPQWSHCRVKVLRARNIQGKDLLSKADCYVQLWLPTASPSRAQTKVIDNCSDPEWNETFHYQIHGAVKNVLELTLYDKDVLGSTELSLLQFDLKSLKPGQAHKRTFLLNQQDSQELQVEFVLENSQMPASEVITNGVLVAQPCLKIQGTLGKDETAPQQKYGSRQICLAVPGAYEKPQLLPLQPPAEAHPPDTFTFHVNPVLRSRLHVEVGEKLTVLQSDPSAELEAQTSSLGEGGILLSSLALGQEKQHLVAVGKGQEVPLRVKAEMSSGDLDLRLSFDLCDGEREFLDKRKQIVSKALQQVLGLSQAPTSDQVPVVAVLGSGGGTRAMSSLYGSLAGWQELNLLDTVTYLSGVSGSTWCISTLYKDPAWSQVALQGPTEQARARVCSSKKGAVSTERLQYYAEELKNLESSSHSISLIDLWGLLIEYFLYQEENPAKLSDQQEAVSRSQNPYPIYASVNVRTDVSGDDFAEWCEFTPYEVGFPKYGAYVPTKLFGSEFFMGRLLKLWPEPRICYLQGMWGSAFAANLDEIFQTAGFNLGFLDWHRGSVNVTDDHQKLRDPTRLRTRLFTPQGPFSQAVLDIFTSRFTSAENFNFTSGLCLHKDYVAGREFVAWKDAHPDAFPNQLTPMRDSLCLVDGGLAINSPFPLVLLSQRAVDLIVSFDYALDAPFEVLQMTEKYCLDRGIPFPRIEVLSEDLENPRECYLFAKAEDPRAPIVLHFPLVNRTFRTHLAPGVERQTAEEKAFGDFDINGPDTPYGMMNFTYEPEQFDRLVALSRYNVLNNVETIKQALQLALDRRQAGAQAGG
;
A
#
# COMPACT_ATOMS: atom_id res chain seq x y z
N MET A 1 24.86 -32.72 35.24
CA MET A 1 26.31 -32.60 35.44
C MET A 1 26.85 -31.90 34.20
N LEU A 2 27.31 -30.72 34.21
CA LEU A 2 28.19 -29.89 34.97
C LEU A 2 27.74 -28.42 34.90
N TRP A 3 27.53 -27.85 36.06
CA TRP A 3 27.43 -26.43 36.42
C TRP A 3 28.81 -25.87 36.71
N ALA A 4 28.90 -24.51 36.67
CA ALA A 4 29.93 -23.60 37.21
C ALA A 4 30.97 -23.14 36.16
N LEU A 5 31.19 -21.81 35.99
CA LEU A 5 31.69 -20.82 36.96
C LEU A 5 31.45 -19.38 36.45
N TRP A 6 30.86 -18.56 37.27
CA TRP A 6 30.79 -17.09 37.13
C TRP A 6 31.51 -16.48 38.34
N PRO A 7 32.39 -15.49 38.20
CA PRO A 7 32.82 -14.68 39.33
C PRO A 7 31.93 -13.47 39.56
N ARG A 8 31.50 -13.30 40.78
CA ARG A 8 30.84 -12.11 41.32
C ARG A 8 31.87 -11.02 41.58
N GLY A 9 31.48 -9.76 41.33
CA GLY A 9 31.88 -8.59 42.08
C GLY A 9 32.47 -7.45 41.28
N LEU A 10 31.67 -6.36 41.19
CA LEU A 10 32.02 -5.02 41.66
C LEU A 10 30.93 -4.03 41.31
N ALA A 11 30.49 -3.32 42.34
CA ALA A 11 29.38 -2.37 42.32
C ALA A 11 29.78 -0.99 41.77
N SER A 12 28.73 -0.31 41.30
CA SER A 12 28.53 1.17 41.28
C SER A 12 29.45 2.03 40.41
N LYS A 13 28.85 2.57 39.35
CA LYS A 13 28.83 3.99 39.01
C LYS A 13 27.88 4.21 37.84
N GLY A 14 26.93 5.11 38.03
CA GLY A 14 25.94 5.44 36.99
C GLY A 14 26.62 5.95 35.73
N LEU A 15 26.13 5.39 34.62
CA LEU A 15 26.34 5.88 33.26
C LEU A 15 24.98 6.30 32.67
N PRO A 16 24.95 7.40 31.91
CA PRO A 16 23.73 7.94 31.36
C PRO A 16 23.12 6.97 30.34
N LEU A 17 21.79 6.93 30.29
CA LEU A 17 21.01 6.26 29.23
C LEU A 17 21.53 6.72 27.86
N LEU A 18 22.44 5.94 27.30
CA LEU A 18 22.77 6.00 25.88
C LEU A 18 21.56 5.43 25.11
N GLY A 19 20.98 6.28 24.28
CA GLY A 19 19.89 5.92 23.39
C GLY A 19 20.15 4.57 22.71
N VAL A 20 19.12 3.74 22.70
CA VAL A 20 19.09 2.50 21.93
C VAL A 20 19.19 2.89 20.46
N VAL A 21 20.42 2.89 19.93
CA VAL A 21 20.67 2.96 18.50
C VAL A 21 20.05 1.70 17.91
N LEU A 22 18.94 1.88 17.20
CA LEU A 22 18.28 0.86 16.39
C LEU A 22 19.32 0.15 15.52
N LEU A 23 19.64 -1.10 15.87
CA LEU A 23 20.50 -1.96 15.12
C LEU A 23 19.83 -2.31 13.78
N ARG A 24 20.06 -1.47 12.77
CA ARG A 24 19.95 -1.91 11.37
C ARG A 24 20.84 -3.14 11.24
N LYS A 25 20.25 -4.34 11.05
CA LYS A 25 21.05 -5.55 10.84
C LYS A 25 21.79 -5.42 9.53
N ARG A 26 23.04 -5.00 9.58
CA ARG A 26 23.97 -5.15 8.46
C ARG A 26 24.47 -6.60 8.50
N GLU A 27 24.01 -7.43 7.60
CA GLU A 27 24.45 -8.83 7.54
C GLU A 27 25.70 -8.98 6.66
N LYS A 28 26.81 -9.37 7.31
CA LYS A 28 28.03 -9.88 6.63
C LYS A 28 28.18 -11.35 7.01
N ARG A 29 27.72 -12.28 6.18
CA ARG A 29 27.90 -13.71 6.42
C ARG A 29 28.26 -14.45 5.12
N GLY A 30 29.42 -15.17 5.12
CA GLY A 30 29.82 -16.18 4.14
C GLY A 30 29.87 -15.75 2.67
N PRO A 31 30.01 -16.65 1.70
CA PRO A 31 29.90 -16.32 0.29
C PRO A 31 28.44 -15.91 0.01
N GLN A 32 28.23 -14.60 -0.18
CA GLN A 32 26.91 -14.00 -0.40
C GLN A 32 26.44 -14.18 -1.85
N TRP A 33 27.33 -14.52 -2.75
CA TRP A 33 27.07 -14.67 -4.16
C TRP A 33 27.20 -16.10 -4.60
N SER A 34 26.28 -16.53 -5.45
CA SER A 34 26.31 -17.84 -6.09
C SER A 34 26.01 -17.72 -7.58
N HIS A 35 26.65 -18.57 -8.35
CA HIS A 35 26.37 -18.75 -9.78
C HIS A 35 25.40 -19.90 -9.94
N CYS A 36 24.22 -19.64 -10.49
CA CYS A 36 23.19 -20.64 -10.76
C CYS A 36 23.16 -20.95 -12.25
N ARG A 37 23.40 -22.21 -12.60
CA ARG A 37 23.26 -22.74 -13.95
C ARG A 37 21.97 -23.56 -14.02
N VAL A 38 21.11 -23.19 -14.95
CA VAL A 38 19.83 -23.84 -15.19
C VAL A 38 19.85 -24.46 -16.58
N LYS A 39 19.79 -25.78 -16.68
CA LYS A 39 19.73 -26.49 -17.95
C LYS A 39 18.34 -27.06 -18.15
N VAL A 40 17.61 -26.54 -19.11
CA VAL A 40 16.32 -27.09 -19.55
C VAL A 40 16.59 -28.29 -20.42
N LEU A 41 16.24 -29.50 -19.96
CA LEU A 41 16.56 -30.73 -20.62
C LEU A 41 15.50 -31.10 -21.65
N ARG A 42 14.28 -31.38 -21.21
CA ARG A 42 13.18 -31.86 -22.03
C ARG A 42 11.82 -31.76 -21.35
N ALA A 43 10.75 -31.85 -22.14
CA ALA A 43 9.42 -32.15 -21.63
C ALA A 43 8.89 -33.47 -22.19
N ARG A 44 7.82 -34.00 -21.60
CA ARG A 44 7.18 -35.25 -21.99
C ARG A 44 5.66 -35.16 -21.93
N ASN A 45 5.01 -35.85 -22.83
CA ASN A 45 3.55 -35.97 -22.95
C ASN A 45 2.83 -34.65 -23.12
N ILE A 46 3.46 -33.64 -23.71
CA ILE A 46 2.84 -32.31 -23.87
C ILE A 46 1.72 -32.41 -24.92
N GLN A 47 0.56 -31.90 -24.52
CA GLN A 47 -0.60 -31.78 -25.43
C GLN A 47 -0.80 -30.30 -25.75
N GLY A 48 -0.83 -30.00 -27.05
CA GLY A 48 -1.21 -28.69 -27.56
C GLY A 48 -2.71 -28.43 -27.29
N LYS A 49 -3.10 -27.18 -27.30
CA LYS A 49 -4.54 -26.80 -27.22
C LYS A 49 -5.27 -27.02 -28.55
N ASP A 50 -4.55 -27.17 -29.64
CA ASP A 50 -5.11 -27.41 -30.98
C ASP A 50 -5.45 -28.88 -31.19
N LEU A 51 -6.68 -29.13 -31.68
CA LEU A 51 -7.19 -30.49 -31.96
C LEU A 51 -6.50 -31.19 -33.13
N LEU A 52 -5.71 -30.48 -33.93
CA LEU A 52 -5.20 -30.96 -35.23
C LEU A 52 -3.67 -31.01 -35.34
N SER A 53 -2.91 -30.43 -34.42
CA SER A 53 -1.44 -30.41 -34.40
C SER A 53 -0.88 -30.71 -33.00
N LYS A 54 0.39 -31.17 -32.96
CA LYS A 54 1.14 -31.21 -31.70
C LYS A 54 1.67 -29.81 -31.41
N ALA A 55 1.99 -29.55 -30.16
CA ALA A 55 2.45 -28.25 -29.69
C ALA A 55 3.82 -27.83 -30.27
N ASP A 56 4.00 -26.55 -30.54
CA ASP A 56 5.27 -25.92 -30.92
C ASP A 56 5.92 -25.34 -29.64
N CYS A 57 6.63 -26.20 -28.92
CA CYS A 57 6.98 -25.91 -27.51
C CYS A 57 8.27 -25.12 -27.34
N TYR A 58 8.24 -24.13 -26.42
CA TYR A 58 9.43 -23.53 -25.81
C TYR A 58 9.20 -23.25 -24.32
N VAL A 59 10.30 -23.11 -23.57
CA VAL A 59 10.29 -22.75 -22.14
C VAL A 59 10.85 -21.36 -21.98
N GLN A 60 10.09 -20.48 -21.34
CA GLN A 60 10.55 -19.17 -20.91
C GLN A 60 11.00 -19.23 -19.46
N LEU A 61 12.13 -18.61 -19.13
CA LEU A 61 12.72 -18.54 -17.80
C LEU A 61 12.72 -17.09 -17.32
N TRP A 62 12.23 -16.88 -16.11
CA TRP A 62 12.24 -15.56 -15.49
C TRP A 62 12.75 -15.61 -14.05
N LEU A 63 13.87 -14.92 -13.78
CA LEU A 63 14.44 -14.73 -12.45
C LEU A 63 14.70 -13.24 -12.24
N PRO A 64 13.69 -12.45 -11.82
CA PRO A 64 13.77 -10.99 -11.81
C PRO A 64 14.81 -10.44 -10.81
N THR A 65 15.21 -11.23 -9.81
CA THR A 65 16.27 -10.89 -8.86
C THR A 65 17.69 -10.99 -9.44
N ALA A 66 17.83 -11.56 -10.66
CA ALA A 66 19.15 -11.83 -11.28
C ALA A 66 19.22 -11.43 -12.75
N SER A 67 18.09 -11.17 -13.43
CA SER A 67 18.04 -10.77 -14.83
C SER A 67 16.90 -9.78 -15.07
N PRO A 68 17.16 -8.69 -15.83
CA PRO A 68 16.13 -7.71 -16.17
C PRO A 68 15.16 -8.21 -17.24
N SER A 69 15.53 -9.26 -17.98
CA SER A 69 14.75 -9.82 -19.10
C SER A 69 14.49 -11.30 -18.91
N ARG A 70 13.43 -11.77 -19.53
CA ARG A 70 13.12 -13.19 -19.65
C ARG A 70 14.04 -13.84 -20.68
N ALA A 71 14.51 -15.05 -20.38
CA ALA A 71 15.24 -15.88 -21.30
C ALA A 71 14.32 -16.99 -21.83
N GLN A 72 14.57 -17.52 -23.01
CA GLN A 72 13.77 -18.61 -23.55
C GLN A 72 14.63 -19.61 -24.32
N THR A 73 14.15 -20.86 -24.40
CA THR A 73 14.73 -21.89 -25.25
C THR A 73 14.31 -21.64 -26.70
N LYS A 74 14.98 -22.31 -27.62
CA LYS A 74 14.46 -22.41 -29.01
C LYS A 74 13.07 -23.07 -29.02
N VAL A 75 12.28 -22.76 -30.03
CA VAL A 75 11.00 -23.42 -30.28
C VAL A 75 11.29 -24.80 -30.92
N ILE A 76 10.58 -25.84 -30.50
CA ILE A 76 10.60 -27.16 -31.14
C ILE A 76 9.21 -27.41 -31.64
N ASP A 77 9.10 -27.38 -32.98
CA ASP A 77 7.83 -27.45 -33.68
C ASP A 77 7.23 -28.86 -33.63
N ASN A 78 5.93 -28.96 -33.52
CA ASN A 78 5.08 -30.13 -33.69
C ASN A 78 5.55 -31.39 -32.90
N CYS A 79 5.90 -31.21 -31.62
CA CYS A 79 6.53 -32.25 -30.80
C CYS A 79 5.89 -32.34 -29.40
N SER A 80 5.39 -33.56 -29.05
CA SER A 80 4.87 -33.83 -27.70
C SER A 80 5.96 -34.10 -26.67
N ASP A 81 7.19 -34.39 -27.09
CA ASP A 81 8.33 -34.76 -26.25
C ASP A 81 9.58 -33.93 -26.61
N PRO A 82 9.53 -32.60 -26.58
CA PRO A 82 10.63 -31.76 -27.03
C PRO A 82 11.88 -31.90 -26.14
N GLU A 83 13.07 -31.86 -26.76
CA GLU A 83 14.37 -31.88 -26.09
C GLU A 83 15.19 -30.64 -26.48
N TRP A 84 15.48 -29.79 -25.51
CA TRP A 84 16.22 -28.53 -25.71
C TRP A 84 17.71 -28.69 -25.37
N ASN A 85 18.01 -29.21 -24.15
CA ASN A 85 19.38 -29.29 -23.61
C ASN A 85 20.11 -27.93 -23.56
N GLU A 86 19.37 -26.83 -23.40
CA GLU A 86 19.86 -25.46 -23.34
C GLU A 86 20.18 -25.02 -21.93
N THR A 87 21.25 -24.21 -21.79
CA THR A 87 21.74 -23.79 -20.45
C THR A 87 21.69 -22.26 -20.30
N PHE A 88 21.18 -21.82 -19.17
CA PHE A 88 21.05 -20.42 -18.76
C PHE A 88 21.84 -20.16 -17.49
N HIS A 89 22.39 -18.96 -17.35
CA HIS A 89 23.32 -18.59 -16.28
C HIS A 89 22.82 -17.38 -15.52
N TYR A 90 22.70 -17.50 -14.21
CA TYR A 90 22.24 -16.43 -13.31
C TYR A 90 23.25 -16.22 -12.17
N GLN A 91 23.46 -14.96 -11.80
CA GLN A 91 24.19 -14.58 -10.60
C GLN A 91 23.16 -14.20 -9.53
N ILE A 92 23.14 -14.92 -8.41
CA ILE A 92 22.14 -14.70 -7.35
C ILE A 92 22.81 -14.25 -6.04
N HIS A 93 22.08 -13.42 -5.28
CA HIS A 93 22.52 -13.00 -3.94
C HIS A 93 21.85 -13.87 -2.87
N GLY A 94 22.66 -14.41 -1.95
CA GLY A 94 22.18 -15.39 -0.95
C GLY A 94 21.28 -14.84 0.15
N ALA A 95 21.13 -13.52 0.31
CA ALA A 95 20.17 -12.92 1.23
C ALA A 95 18.77 -12.71 0.60
N VAL A 96 18.69 -12.75 -0.73
CA VAL A 96 17.47 -12.47 -1.50
C VAL A 96 16.68 -13.74 -1.75
N LYS A 97 15.36 -13.63 -1.80
CA LYS A 97 14.44 -14.68 -2.22
C LYS A 97 14.50 -14.85 -3.73
N ASN A 98 15.19 -15.87 -4.20
CA ASN A 98 15.38 -16.15 -5.62
C ASN A 98 14.39 -17.25 -6.05
N VAL A 99 13.32 -16.85 -6.74
CA VAL A 99 12.31 -17.77 -7.30
C VAL A 99 12.38 -17.71 -8.81
N LEU A 100 12.77 -18.83 -9.41
CA LEU A 100 12.78 -19.00 -10.87
C LEU A 100 11.39 -19.41 -11.34
N GLU A 101 10.84 -18.68 -12.26
CA GLU A 101 9.64 -19.03 -12.99
C GLU A 101 10.03 -19.71 -14.30
N LEU A 102 9.39 -20.83 -14.57
CA LEU A 102 9.55 -21.62 -15.77
C LEU A 102 8.16 -21.74 -16.41
N THR A 103 7.95 -21.09 -17.54
CA THR A 103 6.67 -21.11 -18.25
C THR A 103 6.83 -21.89 -19.55
N LEU A 104 6.03 -22.93 -19.72
CA LEU A 104 5.95 -23.68 -20.98
C LEU A 104 4.89 -23.03 -21.85
N TYR A 105 5.28 -22.71 -23.09
CA TYR A 105 4.42 -22.12 -24.11
C TYR A 105 4.28 -23.03 -25.32
N ASP A 106 3.12 -22.92 -25.95
CA ASP A 106 2.84 -23.37 -27.31
C ASP A 106 2.85 -22.14 -28.25
N LYS A 107 3.67 -22.16 -29.28
CA LYS A 107 3.81 -21.04 -30.20
C LYS A 107 2.80 -21.15 -31.34
N ASP A 108 1.83 -20.26 -31.35
CA ASP A 108 0.81 -20.14 -32.37
C ASP A 108 1.20 -19.16 -33.48
N VAL A 109 0.49 -19.19 -34.59
CA VAL A 109 0.71 -18.27 -35.72
C VAL A 109 0.47 -16.80 -35.36
N LEU A 110 -0.40 -16.52 -34.37
CA LEU A 110 -0.80 -15.18 -33.90
C LEU A 110 -0.39 -14.88 -32.46
N GLY A 111 0.60 -15.58 -31.92
CA GLY A 111 1.05 -15.37 -30.54
C GLY A 111 1.62 -16.64 -29.93
N SER A 112 1.51 -16.76 -28.61
CA SER A 112 1.90 -17.94 -27.85
C SER A 112 0.91 -18.21 -26.75
N THR A 113 0.54 -19.46 -26.55
CA THR A 113 -0.40 -19.90 -25.54
C THR A 113 0.37 -20.49 -24.37
N GLU A 114 0.14 -19.98 -23.15
CA GLU A 114 0.68 -20.56 -21.94
C GLU A 114 0.04 -21.92 -21.65
N LEU A 115 0.87 -22.93 -21.49
CA LEU A 115 0.47 -24.29 -21.15
C LEU A 115 0.61 -24.54 -19.65
N SER A 116 1.70 -24.08 -19.02
CA SER A 116 1.94 -24.24 -17.58
C SER A 116 2.98 -23.28 -17.05
N LEU A 117 2.77 -22.76 -15.84
CA LEU A 117 3.70 -21.95 -15.07
C LEU A 117 4.17 -22.73 -13.85
N LEU A 118 5.49 -22.83 -13.66
CA LEU A 118 6.14 -23.45 -12.53
C LEU A 118 6.98 -22.41 -11.79
N GLN A 119 6.94 -22.43 -10.46
CA GLN A 119 7.79 -21.62 -9.61
C GLN A 119 8.74 -22.50 -8.79
N PHE A 120 10.04 -22.22 -8.85
CA PHE A 120 11.06 -22.99 -8.15
C PHE A 120 11.95 -22.10 -7.28
N ASP A 121 11.93 -22.32 -5.95
CA ASP A 121 12.79 -21.63 -4.98
C ASP A 121 14.20 -22.22 -5.02
N LEU A 122 15.15 -21.42 -5.49
CA LEU A 122 16.57 -21.79 -5.59
C LEU A 122 17.24 -22.03 -4.24
N LYS A 123 16.64 -21.58 -3.11
CA LYS A 123 17.12 -21.86 -1.75
C LYS A 123 17.17 -23.37 -1.43
N SER A 124 16.35 -24.18 -2.11
CA SER A 124 16.32 -25.63 -1.93
C SER A 124 17.55 -26.35 -2.49
N LEU A 125 18.40 -25.66 -3.29
CA LEU A 125 19.58 -26.24 -3.90
C LEU A 125 20.78 -26.21 -2.95
N LYS A 126 21.56 -27.30 -2.96
CA LYS A 126 22.84 -27.38 -2.24
C LYS A 126 23.98 -27.00 -3.18
N PRO A 127 24.88 -26.06 -2.81
CA PRO A 127 26.02 -25.70 -3.64
C PRO A 127 26.95 -26.91 -3.93
N GLY A 128 27.55 -26.91 -5.12
CA GLY A 128 28.52 -27.94 -5.54
C GLY A 128 27.93 -29.25 -6.01
N GLN A 129 26.59 -29.36 -6.11
CA GLN A 129 25.90 -30.56 -6.60
C GLN A 129 24.99 -30.23 -7.77
N ALA A 130 24.90 -31.17 -8.72
CA ALA A 130 23.88 -31.09 -9.78
C ALA A 130 22.56 -31.69 -9.25
N HIS A 131 21.50 -30.93 -9.39
CA HIS A 131 20.15 -31.30 -8.96
C HIS A 131 19.25 -31.42 -10.16
N LYS A 132 18.95 -32.63 -10.58
CA LYS A 132 17.98 -32.90 -11.63
C LYS A 132 16.60 -32.98 -11.01
N ARG A 133 15.65 -32.18 -11.56
CA ARG A 133 14.26 -32.10 -11.10
C ARG A 133 13.33 -32.43 -12.27
N THR A 134 12.27 -33.19 -11.94
CA THR A 134 11.15 -33.43 -12.82
C THR A 134 9.93 -32.77 -12.21
N PHE A 135 9.35 -31.82 -12.92
CA PHE A 135 8.16 -31.09 -12.52
C PHE A 135 6.95 -31.67 -13.24
N LEU A 136 5.92 -32.02 -12.49
CA LEU A 136 4.64 -32.42 -13.05
C LEU A 136 3.86 -31.16 -13.44
N LEU A 137 3.55 -31.00 -14.72
CA LEU A 137 2.79 -29.86 -15.27
C LEU A 137 1.29 -30.09 -15.13
N ASN A 138 0.86 -31.36 -15.28
CA ASN A 138 -0.53 -31.78 -15.10
C ASN A 138 -0.55 -33.20 -14.52
N GLN A 139 -1.25 -33.38 -13.40
CA GLN A 139 -1.32 -34.67 -12.73
C GLN A 139 -2.19 -35.69 -13.50
N GLN A 140 -3.18 -35.22 -14.27
CA GLN A 140 -4.10 -36.08 -14.99
C GLN A 140 -3.47 -36.73 -16.24
N ASP A 141 -2.60 -35.97 -16.95
CA ASP A 141 -2.06 -36.36 -18.25
C ASP A 141 -0.57 -36.77 -18.19
N SER A 142 0.02 -36.87 -17.00
CA SER A 142 1.43 -37.20 -16.77
C SER A 142 2.40 -36.33 -17.58
N GLN A 143 2.03 -35.05 -17.79
CA GLN A 143 2.89 -34.07 -18.44
C GLN A 143 4.01 -33.66 -17.51
N GLU A 144 5.25 -33.65 -17.98
CA GLU A 144 6.40 -33.32 -17.15
C GLU A 144 7.45 -32.47 -17.87
N LEU A 145 8.14 -31.63 -17.06
CA LEU A 145 9.31 -30.84 -17.48
C LEU A 145 10.53 -31.25 -16.65
N GLN A 146 11.65 -31.58 -17.32
CA GLN A 146 12.91 -31.94 -16.67
C GLN A 146 13.94 -30.83 -16.81
N VAL A 147 14.46 -30.39 -15.65
CA VAL A 147 15.45 -29.32 -15.54
C VAL A 147 16.58 -29.76 -14.61
N GLU A 148 17.81 -29.41 -14.94
CA GLU A 148 18.99 -29.63 -14.12
C GLU A 148 19.51 -28.28 -13.60
N PHE A 149 19.75 -28.21 -12.30
CA PHE A 149 20.29 -27.04 -11.61
C PHE A 149 21.65 -27.34 -11.04
N VAL A 150 22.58 -26.39 -11.19
CA VAL A 150 23.89 -26.43 -10.50
C VAL A 150 24.11 -25.07 -9.86
N LEU A 151 24.33 -25.09 -8.54
CA LEU A 151 24.62 -23.90 -7.76
C LEU A 151 26.09 -23.94 -7.35
N GLU A 152 26.86 -22.91 -7.66
CA GLU A 152 28.30 -22.79 -7.32
C GLU A 152 28.52 -21.49 -6.54
N ASN A 153 29.32 -21.54 -5.48
CA ASN A 153 29.69 -20.33 -4.75
C ASN A 153 30.56 -19.42 -5.65
N SER A 154 30.21 -18.15 -5.69
CA SER A 154 30.95 -17.14 -6.43
C SER A 154 32.10 -16.57 -5.60
N GLN A 155 33.21 -16.23 -6.24
CA GLN A 155 34.34 -15.54 -5.62
C GLN A 155 34.16 -14.01 -5.54
N MET A 156 32.98 -13.50 -5.92
CA MET A 156 32.72 -12.07 -5.82
C MET A 156 32.80 -11.58 -4.37
N PRO A 157 33.33 -10.38 -4.13
CA PRO A 157 33.39 -9.81 -2.79
C PRO A 157 31.96 -9.68 -2.21
N ALA A 158 31.86 -9.93 -0.90
CA ALA A 158 30.61 -9.78 -0.20
C ALA A 158 30.12 -8.32 -0.30
N SER A 159 28.86 -8.13 -0.72
CA SER A 159 28.18 -6.84 -0.68
C SER A 159 27.45 -6.65 0.64
N GLU A 160 27.50 -5.46 1.19
CA GLU A 160 26.72 -5.11 2.37
C GLU A 160 25.27 -4.84 1.95
N VAL A 161 24.32 -5.46 2.65
CA VAL A 161 22.88 -5.24 2.44
C VAL A 161 22.23 -4.75 3.73
N ILE A 162 21.19 -3.94 3.60
CA ILE A 162 20.36 -3.47 4.70
C ILE A 162 19.06 -4.26 4.67
N THR A 163 18.66 -4.83 5.80
CA THR A 163 17.44 -5.65 5.86
C THR A 163 16.73 -5.53 7.21
N ASN A 164 15.40 -5.64 7.20
CA ASN A 164 14.56 -5.84 8.38
C ASN A 164 14.11 -7.31 8.55
N GLY A 165 14.66 -8.23 7.74
CA GLY A 165 14.29 -9.65 7.72
C GLY A 165 13.16 -10.01 6.73
N VAL A 166 12.43 -9.03 6.22
CA VAL A 166 11.39 -9.20 5.18
C VAL A 166 11.85 -8.59 3.85
N LEU A 167 12.36 -7.38 3.87
CA LEU A 167 12.92 -6.71 2.69
C LEU A 167 14.45 -6.61 2.79
N VAL A 168 15.06 -6.56 1.61
CA VAL A 168 16.50 -6.39 1.41
C VAL A 168 16.73 -5.21 0.48
N ALA A 169 17.47 -4.21 0.93
CA ALA A 169 18.00 -3.12 0.13
C ALA A 169 19.46 -3.40 -0.23
N GLN A 170 19.74 -3.47 -1.53
CA GLN A 170 21.08 -3.62 -2.08
C GLN A 170 21.66 -2.25 -2.46
N PRO A 171 22.99 -2.12 -2.70
CA PRO A 171 23.55 -0.91 -3.29
C PRO A 171 22.94 -0.63 -4.66
N CYS A 172 22.70 0.66 -4.98
CA CYS A 172 22.18 1.11 -6.27
C CYS A 172 23.31 1.69 -7.13
N LEU A 173 23.37 1.33 -8.40
CA LEU A 173 24.30 1.89 -9.38
C LEU A 173 23.61 3.05 -10.10
N LYS A 174 24.16 4.26 -9.94
CA LYS A 174 23.75 5.45 -10.69
C LYS A 174 24.69 5.65 -11.86
N ILE A 175 24.13 5.79 -13.05
CA ILE A 175 24.83 6.06 -14.28
C ILE A 175 24.36 7.41 -14.79
N GLN A 176 25.29 8.32 -15.00
CA GLN A 176 25.03 9.63 -15.56
C GLN A 176 25.95 9.88 -16.74
N GLY A 177 25.45 10.60 -17.73
CA GLY A 177 26.31 10.94 -18.85
C GLY A 177 25.75 12.02 -19.76
N THR A 178 26.55 12.36 -20.75
CA THR A 178 26.24 13.34 -21.80
C THR A 178 26.71 12.81 -23.15
N LEU A 179 26.14 13.32 -24.23
CA LEU A 179 26.68 13.10 -25.56
C LEU A 179 28.06 13.84 -25.67
N GLY A 180 29.09 13.10 -26.03
CA GLY A 180 30.41 13.65 -26.28
C GLY A 180 30.42 14.47 -27.58
N LYS A 181 31.32 15.47 -27.66
CA LYS A 181 31.54 16.17 -28.91
C LYS A 181 32.47 15.32 -29.78
N ASP A 182 32.07 15.03 -30.99
CA ASP A 182 32.93 14.43 -32.00
C ASP A 182 33.70 15.59 -32.69
N GLU A 183 34.94 15.80 -32.25
CA GLU A 183 35.81 16.84 -32.82
C GLU A 183 36.23 16.56 -34.25
N THR A 184 35.99 15.34 -34.76
CA THR A 184 36.48 14.86 -36.06
C THR A 184 35.39 14.78 -37.14
N ALA A 185 34.10 14.86 -36.78
CA ALA A 185 33.02 14.71 -37.73
C ALA A 185 32.57 16.07 -38.33
N PRO A 186 32.43 16.15 -39.67
CA PRO A 186 31.90 17.36 -40.30
C PRO A 186 30.45 17.58 -39.89
N GLN A 187 30.11 18.80 -39.43
CA GLN A 187 28.82 19.23 -38.88
C GLN A 187 27.58 18.92 -39.72
N GLN A 188 27.72 18.51 -40.96
CA GLN A 188 26.60 18.28 -41.89
C GLN A 188 26.06 16.85 -41.93
N LYS A 189 26.58 15.90 -41.16
CA LYS A 189 26.32 14.45 -41.37
C LYS A 189 25.13 13.83 -40.65
N TYR A 190 24.52 14.50 -39.70
CA TYR A 190 23.58 13.85 -38.78
C TYR A 190 22.10 14.25 -38.91
N GLY A 191 21.75 15.34 -39.59
CA GLY A 191 20.35 15.75 -39.82
C GLY A 191 19.46 15.77 -38.56
N SER A 192 18.22 15.36 -38.67
CA SER A 192 17.25 15.27 -37.57
C SER A 192 17.31 13.96 -36.79
N ARG A 193 18.51 13.37 -36.63
CA ARG A 193 18.68 12.06 -35.97
C ARG A 193 18.60 12.18 -34.47
N GLN A 194 18.00 11.16 -33.84
CA GLN A 194 17.87 10.99 -32.40
C GLN A 194 18.63 9.74 -31.94
N ILE A 195 19.02 9.74 -30.69
CA ILE A 195 19.56 8.60 -29.98
C ILE A 195 18.58 8.17 -28.90
N CYS A 196 18.27 6.88 -28.85
CA CYS A 196 17.56 6.26 -27.75
C CYS A 196 18.56 5.56 -26.84
N LEU A 197 18.54 5.91 -25.56
CA LEU A 197 19.33 5.29 -24.52
C LEU A 197 18.41 4.50 -23.59
N ALA A 198 18.70 3.23 -23.37
CA ALA A 198 17.92 2.35 -22.51
C ALA A 198 18.81 1.43 -21.68
N VAL A 199 18.41 1.19 -20.44
CA VAL A 199 19.05 0.20 -19.58
C VAL A 199 17.97 -0.75 -19.04
N PRO A 200 17.93 -1.99 -19.51
CA PRO A 200 16.96 -2.96 -18.97
C PRO A 200 17.10 -3.13 -17.46
N GLY A 201 15.98 -3.07 -16.73
CA GLY A 201 15.96 -3.14 -15.28
C GLY A 201 16.40 -1.85 -14.56
N ALA A 202 16.55 -0.73 -15.27
CA ALA A 202 16.67 0.60 -14.67
C ALA A 202 15.32 1.11 -14.19
N TYR A 203 15.36 2.04 -13.23
CA TYR A 203 14.17 2.77 -12.79
C TYR A 203 13.62 3.67 -13.89
N GLU A 204 14.51 4.36 -14.60
CA GLU A 204 14.13 5.28 -15.66
C GLU A 204 13.77 4.55 -16.95
N LYS A 205 12.74 5.05 -17.60
CA LYS A 205 12.33 4.63 -18.95
C LYS A 205 13.40 5.00 -19.99
N PRO A 206 13.37 4.42 -21.19
CA PRO A 206 14.25 4.81 -22.28
C PRO A 206 14.21 6.31 -22.55
N GLN A 207 15.39 6.92 -22.76
CA GLN A 207 15.56 8.37 -22.91
C GLN A 207 15.95 8.69 -24.36
N LEU A 208 15.25 9.66 -24.96
CA LEU A 208 15.53 10.14 -26.31
C LEU A 208 16.30 11.45 -26.22
N LEU A 209 17.45 11.52 -26.88
CA LEU A 209 18.28 12.71 -26.97
C LEU A 209 18.52 13.09 -28.46
N PRO A 210 18.56 14.38 -28.81
CA PRO A 210 18.98 14.77 -30.15
C PRO A 210 20.48 14.48 -30.35
N LEU A 211 20.85 13.89 -31.49
CA LEU A 211 22.26 13.57 -31.77
C LEU A 211 23.10 14.84 -32.00
N GLN A 212 22.43 15.95 -32.37
CA GLN A 212 23.02 17.28 -32.40
C GLN A 212 22.14 18.21 -31.54
N PRO A 213 22.60 18.65 -30.38
CA PRO A 213 21.87 19.65 -29.63
C PRO A 213 21.84 20.98 -30.43
N PRO A 214 20.73 21.74 -30.37
CA PRO A 214 20.66 23.07 -30.95
C PRO A 214 21.82 23.94 -30.44
N ALA A 215 22.38 24.79 -31.29
CA ALA A 215 23.57 25.59 -30.98
C ALA A 215 23.41 26.53 -29.75
N GLU A 216 22.18 26.77 -29.28
CA GLU A 216 21.82 27.59 -28.13
C GLU A 216 21.38 26.79 -26.89
N ALA A 217 21.43 25.44 -26.90
CA ALA A 217 20.99 24.64 -25.77
C ALA A 217 22.06 24.68 -24.64
N HIS A 218 21.77 25.33 -23.55
CA HIS A 218 22.46 25.25 -22.27
C HIS A 218 21.49 24.82 -21.18
N PRO A 219 21.73 23.75 -20.42
CA PRO A 219 22.90 22.87 -20.31
C PRO A 219 22.91 21.72 -21.33
N PRO A 220 24.01 20.95 -21.46
CA PRO A 220 24.10 19.80 -22.36
C PRO A 220 23.07 18.75 -21.95
N ASP A 221 22.45 18.11 -22.97
CA ASP A 221 21.50 17.02 -22.75
C ASP A 221 22.16 15.91 -21.93
N THR A 222 21.65 15.69 -20.72
CA THR A 222 22.13 14.69 -19.78
C THR A 222 21.17 13.51 -19.69
N PHE A 223 21.70 12.32 -19.49
CA PHE A 223 20.90 11.15 -19.16
C PHE A 223 21.30 10.60 -17.79
N THR A 224 20.35 9.96 -17.12
CA THR A 224 20.57 9.30 -15.82
C THR A 224 19.78 8.01 -15.77
N PHE A 225 20.42 6.92 -15.27
CA PHE A 225 19.79 5.65 -14.99
C PHE A 225 20.19 5.14 -13.61
N HIS A 226 19.23 4.64 -12.84
CA HIS A 226 19.46 3.96 -11.57
C HIS A 226 19.14 2.48 -11.73
N VAL A 227 20.12 1.63 -11.40
CA VAL A 227 20.06 0.20 -11.73
C VAL A 227 20.50 -0.65 -10.54
N ASN A 228 19.87 -1.82 -10.41
CA ASN A 228 20.41 -2.87 -9.55
C ASN A 228 21.65 -3.50 -10.24
N PRO A 229 22.88 -3.33 -9.69
CA PRO A 229 24.10 -3.82 -10.33
C PRO A 229 24.14 -5.35 -10.48
N VAL A 230 23.31 -6.08 -9.70
CA VAL A 230 23.20 -7.54 -9.77
C VAL A 230 22.67 -8.00 -11.12
N LEU A 231 21.81 -7.20 -11.75
CA LEU A 231 21.17 -7.55 -13.02
C LEU A 231 22.14 -7.58 -14.20
N ARG A 232 23.37 -7.07 -14.04
CA ARG A 232 24.42 -7.03 -15.10
C ARG A 232 23.94 -6.43 -16.39
N SER A 233 23.11 -5.42 -16.31
CA SER A 233 22.50 -4.75 -17.45
C SER A 233 23.54 -4.12 -18.38
N ARG A 234 23.09 -3.78 -19.59
CA ARG A 234 23.85 -3.04 -20.60
C ARG A 234 23.15 -1.71 -20.87
N LEU A 235 23.91 -0.63 -21.04
CA LEU A 235 23.39 0.60 -21.62
C LEU A 235 23.25 0.36 -23.13
N HIS A 236 22.04 0.21 -23.61
CA HIS A 236 21.71 0.11 -25.02
C HIS A 236 21.70 1.50 -25.65
N VAL A 237 22.20 1.58 -26.87
CA VAL A 237 22.34 2.80 -27.65
C VAL A 237 21.80 2.51 -29.03
N GLU A 238 20.71 3.13 -29.41
CA GLU A 238 20.10 3.01 -30.74
C GLU A 238 20.03 4.39 -31.41
N VAL A 239 20.34 4.47 -32.70
CA VAL A 239 20.30 5.69 -33.50
C VAL A 239 19.28 5.53 -34.64
N GLY A 240 18.41 6.54 -34.79
CA GLY A 240 17.33 6.54 -35.81
C GLY A 240 16.91 7.96 -36.19
N GLU A 241 16.13 8.05 -37.29
CA GLU A 241 15.64 9.36 -37.79
C GLU A 241 14.36 9.87 -37.11
N LYS A 242 13.53 8.98 -36.59
CA LYS A 242 12.34 9.27 -35.76
C LYS A 242 12.11 8.09 -34.83
N LEU A 243 12.78 8.09 -33.70
CA LEU A 243 12.57 7.08 -32.66
C LEU A 243 11.37 7.48 -31.80
N THR A 244 10.45 6.55 -31.61
CA THR A 244 9.32 6.70 -30.68
C THR A 244 9.50 5.68 -29.57
N VAL A 245 9.43 6.12 -28.32
CA VAL A 245 9.35 5.21 -27.17
C VAL A 245 7.92 4.73 -27.08
N LEU A 246 7.67 3.48 -27.47
CA LEU A 246 6.37 2.86 -27.22
C LEU A 246 6.27 2.57 -25.72
N GLN A 247 5.21 3.06 -25.09
CA GLN A 247 4.81 2.64 -23.74
C GLN A 247 4.20 1.24 -23.87
N SER A 248 5.03 0.22 -23.86
CA SER A 248 4.60 -1.17 -23.78
C SER A 248 5.20 -1.81 -22.53
N ASP A 249 4.49 -2.81 -22.04
CA ASP A 249 4.78 -3.68 -20.90
C ASP A 249 6.28 -3.79 -20.56
N PRO A 250 6.72 -3.61 -19.28
CA PRO A 250 8.11 -3.77 -18.87
C PRO A 250 8.76 -5.12 -19.21
N SER A 251 7.94 -6.11 -19.59
CA SER A 251 8.38 -7.45 -19.99
C SER A 251 8.57 -7.65 -21.49
N ALA A 252 8.16 -6.70 -22.34
CA ALA A 252 8.32 -6.79 -23.79
C ALA A 252 9.70 -6.29 -24.23
N GLU A 253 10.36 -7.04 -25.09
CA GLU A 253 11.56 -6.59 -25.79
C GLU A 253 11.27 -5.28 -26.53
N LEU A 254 12.26 -4.38 -26.54
CA LEU A 254 12.18 -3.08 -27.20
C LEU A 254 11.92 -3.28 -28.70
N GLU A 255 10.68 -3.38 -29.12
CA GLU A 255 10.33 -3.30 -30.54
C GLU A 255 10.21 -1.82 -30.93
N ALA A 256 11.33 -1.25 -31.34
CA ALA A 256 11.35 0.04 -32.04
C ALA A 256 10.80 -0.15 -33.46
N GLN A 257 9.50 0.12 -33.66
CA GLN A 257 8.93 0.28 -34.99
C GLN A 257 9.33 1.65 -35.54
N THR A 258 10.57 1.76 -36.04
CA THR A 258 10.95 2.77 -37.07
C THR A 258 12.40 2.57 -37.46
N SER A 259 12.81 2.96 -38.63
CA SER A 259 14.10 2.77 -39.28
C SER A 259 15.32 2.91 -38.34
N SER A 260 15.59 1.87 -37.53
CA SER A 260 16.85 1.80 -36.76
C SER A 260 18.00 1.78 -37.76
N LEU A 261 18.93 2.72 -37.59
CA LEU A 261 20.14 2.80 -38.42
C LEU A 261 21.27 1.94 -37.87
N GLY A 262 21.15 1.56 -36.56
CA GLY A 262 22.10 0.68 -35.89
C GLY A 262 21.94 0.74 -34.37
N GLU A 263 22.36 -0.34 -33.71
CA GLU A 263 22.36 -0.49 -32.26
C GLU A 263 23.74 -0.84 -31.72
N GLY A 264 24.02 -0.47 -30.49
CA GLY A 264 25.25 -0.77 -29.78
C GLY A 264 25.06 -0.72 -28.28
N GLY A 265 26.10 -0.84 -27.49
CA GLY A 265 25.94 -0.69 -26.04
C GLY A 265 27.19 -0.91 -25.20
N ILE A 266 27.12 -0.43 -23.96
CA ILE A 266 28.19 -0.50 -22.95
C ILE A 266 27.75 -1.46 -21.85
N LEU A 267 28.56 -2.47 -21.54
CA LEU A 267 28.30 -3.35 -20.40
C LEU A 267 28.58 -2.56 -19.10
N LEU A 268 27.59 -2.44 -18.21
CA LEU A 268 27.70 -1.61 -17.01
C LEU A 268 28.79 -2.07 -16.05
N SER A 269 29.03 -3.39 -16.00
CA SER A 269 30.13 -3.94 -15.17
C SER A 269 31.54 -3.57 -15.67
N SER A 270 31.68 -3.01 -16.88
CA SER A 270 32.97 -2.51 -17.41
C SER A 270 33.24 -1.04 -17.05
N LEU A 271 32.28 -0.33 -16.47
CA LEU A 271 32.43 1.07 -16.09
C LEU A 271 33.29 1.20 -14.82
N ALA A 272 34.25 2.11 -14.85
CA ALA A 272 35.03 2.44 -13.67
C ALA A 272 34.21 3.35 -12.73
N LEU A 273 34.04 2.93 -11.48
CA LEU A 273 33.29 3.70 -10.49
C LEU A 273 34.02 5.01 -10.13
N GLY A 274 33.24 6.08 -9.98
CA GLY A 274 33.70 7.41 -9.55
C GLY A 274 34.43 8.21 -10.61
N GLN A 275 34.65 7.67 -11.82
CA GLN A 275 35.38 8.33 -12.90
C GLN A 275 34.51 8.53 -14.11
N GLU A 276 34.51 9.76 -14.63
CA GLU A 276 33.90 10.04 -15.93
C GLU A 276 34.86 9.61 -17.03
N LYS A 277 34.38 8.79 -17.99
CA LYS A 277 35.15 8.34 -19.15
C LYS A 277 34.33 8.51 -20.42
N GLN A 278 35.04 8.82 -21.51
CA GLN A 278 34.46 8.81 -22.84
C GLN A 278 34.52 7.39 -23.41
N HIS A 279 33.39 6.92 -23.90
CA HIS A 279 33.18 5.64 -24.59
C HIS A 279 32.72 5.91 -26.02
N LEU A 280 33.36 5.27 -26.98
CA LEU A 280 32.92 5.27 -28.38
C LEU A 280 32.05 4.01 -28.56
N VAL A 281 30.77 4.22 -28.79
CA VAL A 281 29.82 3.12 -28.95
C VAL A 281 29.57 2.88 -30.43
N ALA A 282 29.98 1.72 -30.92
CA ALA A 282 29.71 1.32 -32.31
C ALA A 282 28.22 0.98 -32.44
N VAL A 283 27.50 1.68 -33.34
CA VAL A 283 26.05 1.53 -33.55
C VAL A 283 25.73 0.96 -34.95
N GLY A 284 26.61 0.17 -35.52
CA GLY A 284 26.47 -0.44 -36.81
C GLY A 284 26.97 0.44 -37.97
N LYS A 285 27.13 -0.17 -39.17
CA LYS A 285 27.59 0.49 -40.40
C LYS A 285 28.82 1.41 -40.26
N GLY A 286 29.71 1.13 -39.28
CA GLY A 286 30.91 1.93 -39.05
C GLY A 286 30.65 3.31 -38.39
N GLN A 287 29.49 3.53 -37.84
CA GLN A 287 29.14 4.72 -37.07
C GLN A 287 29.46 4.52 -35.57
N GLU A 288 30.10 5.48 -34.96
CA GLU A 288 30.40 5.52 -33.52
C GLU A 288 29.72 6.72 -32.86
N VAL A 289 29.16 6.49 -31.68
CA VAL A 289 28.55 7.55 -30.86
C VAL A 289 29.43 7.77 -29.64
N PRO A 290 29.99 8.98 -29.45
CA PRO A 290 30.77 9.28 -28.26
C PRO A 290 29.84 9.60 -27.09
N LEU A 291 29.94 8.82 -26.00
CA LEU A 291 29.23 9.03 -24.75
C LEU A 291 30.23 9.28 -23.62
N ARG A 292 30.05 10.36 -22.86
CA ARG A 292 30.76 10.55 -21.58
C ARG A 292 29.89 9.97 -20.50
N VAL A 293 30.42 8.99 -19.77
CA VAL A 293 29.63 8.23 -18.79
C VAL A 293 30.37 8.19 -17.47
N LYS A 294 29.67 8.49 -16.38
CA LYS A 294 30.12 8.34 -15.00
C LYS A 294 29.22 7.35 -14.29
N ALA A 295 29.80 6.38 -13.61
CA ALA A 295 29.10 5.40 -12.80
C ALA A 295 29.45 5.59 -11.32
N GLU A 296 28.44 5.66 -10.45
CA GLU A 296 28.61 5.83 -9.01
C GLU A 296 27.78 4.79 -8.25
N MET A 297 28.37 4.19 -7.21
CA MET A 297 27.67 3.24 -6.36
C MET A 297 27.12 3.96 -5.12
N SER A 298 25.82 3.94 -4.96
CA SER A 298 25.13 4.44 -3.76
C SER A 298 24.93 3.29 -2.77
N SER A 299 25.76 3.24 -1.73
CA SER A 299 25.71 2.22 -0.66
C SER A 299 25.46 2.82 0.73
N GLY A 300 25.12 4.13 0.78
CA GLY A 300 24.82 4.86 2.01
C GLY A 300 23.50 4.44 2.69
N ASP A 301 23.09 5.25 3.66
CA ASP A 301 21.83 5.09 4.36
C ASP A 301 20.62 5.17 3.40
N LEU A 302 19.53 4.54 3.82
CA LEU A 302 18.27 4.58 3.08
C LEU A 302 17.50 5.87 3.42
N ASP A 303 16.74 6.38 2.44
CA ASP A 303 15.81 7.50 2.64
C ASP A 303 14.42 7.01 3.12
N LEU A 304 14.18 5.70 3.09
CA LEU A 304 13.06 5.05 3.72
C LEU A 304 13.50 4.27 4.97
N ARG A 305 12.56 4.03 5.88
CA ARG A 305 12.78 3.22 7.08
C ARG A 305 12.39 1.77 6.83
N LEU A 306 13.32 0.82 7.03
CA LEU A 306 13.05 -0.61 7.07
C LEU A 306 13.10 -1.09 8.53
N SER A 307 11.94 -1.12 9.18
CA SER A 307 11.76 -1.61 10.56
C SER A 307 10.30 -1.90 10.83
N PHE A 308 10.03 -2.87 11.70
CA PHE A 308 8.69 -3.12 12.23
C PHE A 308 8.40 -2.31 13.51
N ASP A 309 9.41 -1.68 14.10
CA ASP A 309 9.21 -0.80 15.25
C ASP A 309 8.46 0.47 14.84
N LEU A 310 7.80 1.09 15.80
CA LEU A 310 7.19 2.41 15.63
C LEU A 310 8.27 3.47 15.33
N CYS A 311 7.94 4.51 14.57
CA CYS A 311 8.86 5.62 14.32
C CYS A 311 9.15 6.43 15.61
N ASP A 312 10.23 7.22 15.57
CA ASP A 312 10.64 8.02 16.72
C ASP A 312 9.54 9.00 17.16
N GLY A 313 8.87 9.65 16.20
CA GLY A 313 7.79 10.58 16.47
C GLY A 313 6.59 9.93 17.17
N GLU A 314 6.18 8.72 16.76
CA GLU A 314 5.09 7.99 17.42
C GLU A 314 5.51 7.50 18.81
N ARG A 315 6.76 7.05 18.99
CA ARG A 315 7.29 6.64 20.30
C ARG A 315 7.32 7.81 21.29
N GLU A 316 7.87 8.97 20.87
CA GLU A 316 7.84 10.18 21.69
C GLU A 316 6.43 10.64 22.07
N PHE A 317 5.51 10.54 21.10
CA PHE A 317 4.10 10.80 21.34
C PHE A 317 3.54 9.90 22.44
N LEU A 318 3.75 8.58 22.35
CA LEU A 318 3.23 7.60 23.29
C LEU A 318 3.74 7.84 24.71
N ASP A 319 5.03 8.15 24.88
CA ASP A 319 5.62 8.43 26.19
C ASP A 319 4.98 9.64 26.88
N LYS A 320 4.67 10.68 26.12
CA LYS A 320 3.98 11.87 26.62
C LYS A 320 2.47 11.61 26.82
N ARG A 321 1.82 10.89 25.88
CA ARG A 321 0.37 10.63 25.93
C ARG A 321 -0.03 9.80 27.12
N LYS A 322 0.77 8.81 27.53
CA LYS A 322 0.53 7.99 28.72
C LYS A 322 0.32 8.84 29.98
N GLN A 323 1.01 9.97 30.11
CA GLN A 323 0.85 10.86 31.28
C GLN A 323 -0.52 11.56 31.26
N ILE A 324 -1.02 11.91 30.08
CA ILE A 324 -2.34 12.51 29.91
C ILE A 324 -3.42 11.47 30.18
N VAL A 325 -3.32 10.29 29.56
CA VAL A 325 -4.26 9.17 29.74
C VAL A 325 -4.33 8.74 31.21
N SER A 326 -3.19 8.66 31.91
CA SER A 326 -3.12 8.31 33.33
C SER A 326 -3.98 9.24 34.19
N LYS A 327 -3.86 10.54 33.98
CA LYS A 327 -4.65 11.55 34.72
C LYS A 327 -6.13 11.50 34.36
N ALA A 328 -6.44 11.30 33.06
CA ALA A 328 -7.80 11.16 32.57
C ALA A 328 -8.51 9.96 33.20
N LEU A 329 -7.83 8.79 33.23
CA LEU A 329 -8.35 7.57 33.86
C LEU A 329 -8.59 7.75 35.36
N GLN A 330 -7.69 8.44 36.07
CA GLN A 330 -7.90 8.74 37.49
C GLN A 330 -9.21 9.49 37.70
N GLN A 331 -9.47 10.51 36.89
CA GLN A 331 -10.68 11.34 37.01
C GLN A 331 -11.95 10.57 36.63
N VAL A 332 -11.92 9.88 35.45
CA VAL A 332 -13.09 9.21 34.91
C VAL A 332 -13.52 8.01 35.76
N LEU A 333 -12.56 7.23 36.23
CA LEU A 333 -12.80 6.04 37.05
C LEU A 333 -12.82 6.33 38.58
N GLY A 334 -12.57 7.59 39.00
CA GLY A 334 -12.56 7.96 40.42
C GLY A 334 -11.46 7.25 41.21
N LEU A 335 -10.29 7.00 40.62
CA LEU A 335 -9.19 6.26 41.25
C LEU A 335 -8.52 7.14 42.35
N SER A 336 -8.13 6.52 43.44
CA SER A 336 -7.40 7.20 44.52
C SER A 336 -6.02 7.71 44.08
N GLN A 337 -5.38 7.04 43.15
CA GLN A 337 -4.09 7.40 42.55
C GLN A 337 -4.11 7.20 41.04
N ALA A 338 -3.37 8.06 40.32
CA ALA A 338 -3.18 7.90 38.88
C ALA A 338 -2.34 6.64 38.59
N PRO A 339 -2.71 5.83 37.57
CA PRO A 339 -1.92 4.66 37.16
C PRO A 339 -0.51 5.07 36.76
N THR A 340 0.48 4.23 37.05
CA THR A 340 1.86 4.43 36.60
C THR A 340 1.95 4.19 35.08
N SER A 341 2.98 4.72 34.42
CA SER A 341 3.10 4.70 32.95
C SER A 341 3.05 3.31 32.33
N ASP A 342 3.50 2.27 33.03
CA ASP A 342 3.45 0.86 32.65
C ASP A 342 2.07 0.22 32.84
N GLN A 343 1.23 0.81 33.69
CA GLN A 343 -0.14 0.38 33.97
C GLN A 343 -1.19 1.04 33.07
N VAL A 344 -0.82 2.12 32.36
CA VAL A 344 -1.75 2.86 31.50
C VAL A 344 -2.12 2.01 30.29
N PRO A 345 -3.41 1.67 30.08
CA PRO A 345 -3.86 0.97 28.88
C PRO A 345 -3.79 1.87 27.67
N VAL A 346 -3.56 1.26 26.50
CA VAL A 346 -3.62 1.91 25.20
C VAL A 346 -5.03 1.75 24.65
N VAL A 347 -5.71 2.87 24.41
CA VAL A 347 -7.09 2.93 23.91
C VAL A 347 -7.08 3.46 22.47
N ALA A 348 -7.66 2.70 21.54
CA ALA A 348 -7.87 3.11 20.16
C ALA A 348 -9.35 3.32 19.86
N VAL A 349 -9.69 4.44 19.21
CA VAL A 349 -11.04 4.73 18.71
C VAL A 349 -11.02 4.59 17.18
N LEU A 350 -11.96 3.81 16.66
CA LEU A 350 -12.10 3.53 15.22
C LEU A 350 -13.42 4.09 14.70
N GLY A 351 -13.38 4.75 13.53
CA GLY A 351 -14.55 5.15 12.78
C GLY A 351 -14.66 4.36 11.48
N SER A 352 -15.79 3.71 11.24
CA SER A 352 -16.06 2.98 10.01
C SER A 352 -16.40 3.91 8.84
N GLY A 353 -16.46 3.37 7.63
CA GLY A 353 -16.86 4.08 6.43
C GLY A 353 -18.38 4.31 6.32
N GLY A 354 -18.76 5.14 5.35
CA GLY A 354 -20.17 5.46 5.05
C GLY A 354 -20.38 6.91 4.57
N GLY A 355 -19.36 7.53 3.98
CA GLY A 355 -19.45 8.88 3.40
C GLY A 355 -19.83 9.95 4.39
N THR A 356 -20.75 10.81 3.97
CA THR A 356 -21.30 11.92 4.80
C THR A 356 -21.94 11.41 6.09
N ARG A 357 -22.58 10.23 6.05
CA ARG A 357 -23.18 9.61 7.25
C ARG A 357 -22.11 9.30 8.29
N ALA A 358 -21.04 8.61 7.91
CA ALA A 358 -19.96 8.28 8.84
C ALA A 358 -19.24 9.55 9.35
N MET A 359 -18.97 10.51 8.48
CA MET A 359 -18.38 11.79 8.87
C MET A 359 -19.24 12.50 9.94
N SER A 360 -20.53 12.67 9.68
CA SER A 360 -21.46 13.37 10.59
C SER A 360 -21.64 12.62 11.90
N SER A 361 -21.81 11.30 11.84
CA SER A 361 -21.94 10.46 13.04
C SER A 361 -20.69 10.47 13.91
N LEU A 362 -19.50 10.50 13.32
CA LEU A 362 -18.26 10.54 14.08
C LEU A 362 -18.10 11.86 14.86
N TYR A 363 -18.54 13.01 14.28
CA TYR A 363 -18.63 14.26 15.05
C TYR A 363 -19.51 14.10 16.29
N GLY A 364 -20.69 13.47 16.15
CA GLY A 364 -21.58 13.19 17.26
C GLY A 364 -20.96 12.26 18.31
N SER A 365 -20.37 11.16 17.88
CA SER A 365 -19.72 10.21 18.79
C SER A 365 -18.56 10.82 19.56
N LEU A 366 -17.69 11.61 18.90
CA LEU A 366 -16.58 12.31 19.54
C LEU A 366 -17.08 13.42 20.49
N ALA A 367 -18.17 14.12 20.15
CA ALA A 367 -18.79 15.10 21.03
C ALA A 367 -19.33 14.44 22.32
N GLY A 368 -19.98 13.27 22.20
CA GLY A 368 -20.40 12.49 23.37
C GLY A 368 -19.21 12.02 24.23
N TRP A 369 -18.12 11.60 23.57
CA TRP A 369 -16.89 11.20 24.24
C TRP A 369 -16.24 12.37 24.99
N GLN A 370 -16.25 13.58 24.40
CA GLN A 370 -15.75 14.80 25.01
C GLN A 370 -16.59 15.22 26.24
N GLU A 371 -17.93 15.18 26.13
CA GLU A 371 -18.84 15.54 27.20
C GLU A 371 -18.66 14.67 28.43
N LEU A 372 -18.29 13.41 28.26
CA LEU A 372 -17.95 12.48 29.33
C LEU A 372 -16.49 12.62 29.81
N ASN A 373 -15.73 13.59 29.32
CA ASN A 373 -14.29 13.79 29.61
C ASN A 373 -13.43 12.58 29.23
N LEU A 374 -13.80 11.85 28.18
CA LEU A 374 -13.14 10.61 27.76
C LEU A 374 -12.10 10.80 26.65
N LEU A 375 -12.04 11.97 25.97
CA LEU A 375 -11.10 12.18 24.86
C LEU A 375 -9.63 12.02 25.28
N ASP A 376 -9.28 12.42 26.50
CA ASP A 376 -7.93 12.28 27.01
C ASP A 376 -7.57 10.86 27.42
N THR A 377 -8.53 9.91 27.48
CA THR A 377 -8.25 8.48 27.66
C THR A 377 -7.84 7.80 26.35
N VAL A 378 -8.04 8.45 25.21
CA VAL A 378 -7.78 7.89 23.87
C VAL A 378 -6.32 8.11 23.45
N THR A 379 -5.66 7.04 23.03
CA THR A 379 -4.29 7.11 22.48
C THR A 379 -4.30 7.26 20.97
N TYR A 380 -5.08 6.45 20.26
CA TYR A 380 -5.17 6.43 18.81
C TYR A 380 -6.58 6.76 18.33
N LEU A 381 -6.67 7.52 17.24
CA LEU A 381 -7.91 7.77 16.51
C LEU A 381 -7.70 7.38 15.06
N SER A 382 -8.43 6.37 14.59
CA SER A 382 -8.26 5.87 13.23
C SER A 382 -9.59 5.81 12.48
N GLY A 383 -9.55 5.99 11.17
CA GLY A 383 -10.74 5.95 10.34
C GLY A 383 -10.49 5.41 8.93
N VAL A 384 -11.57 4.96 8.30
CA VAL A 384 -11.65 4.66 6.88
C VAL A 384 -12.72 5.53 6.24
N SER A 385 -12.61 5.77 4.92
CA SER A 385 -13.65 6.44 4.13
C SER A 385 -14.11 7.78 4.73
N GLY A 386 -15.43 8.00 4.89
CA GLY A 386 -16.00 9.24 5.44
C GLY A 386 -15.53 9.61 6.85
N SER A 387 -15.14 8.65 7.68
CA SER A 387 -14.53 8.93 8.98
C SER A 387 -13.17 9.63 8.86
N THR A 388 -12.41 9.38 7.79
CA THR A 388 -11.15 10.11 7.53
C THR A 388 -11.41 11.59 7.24
N TRP A 389 -12.56 11.92 6.65
CA TRP A 389 -12.95 13.32 6.39
C TRP A 389 -13.22 14.08 7.69
N CYS A 390 -13.91 13.46 8.64
CA CYS A 390 -14.10 14.03 9.98
C CYS A 390 -12.75 14.24 10.68
N ILE A 391 -11.94 13.17 10.78
CA ILE A 391 -10.66 13.20 11.50
C ILE A 391 -9.73 14.25 10.88
N SER A 392 -9.49 14.21 9.57
CA SER A 392 -8.56 15.12 8.90
C SER A 392 -8.99 16.59 8.95
N THR A 393 -10.31 16.84 9.04
CA THR A 393 -10.84 18.20 9.24
C THR A 393 -10.62 18.70 10.66
N LEU A 394 -10.81 17.85 11.68
CA LEU A 394 -10.52 18.18 13.08
C LEU A 394 -9.04 18.53 13.28
N TYR A 395 -8.13 17.72 12.71
CA TYR A 395 -6.68 17.91 12.88
C TYR A 395 -6.12 19.14 12.13
N LYS A 396 -6.96 19.90 11.44
CA LYS A 396 -6.61 21.24 10.95
C LYS A 396 -6.37 22.23 12.12
N ASP A 397 -7.06 22.02 13.27
CA ASP A 397 -6.82 22.74 14.52
C ASP A 397 -5.91 21.93 15.43
N PRO A 398 -4.69 22.38 15.74
CA PRO A 398 -3.76 21.67 16.63
C PRO A 398 -4.29 21.43 18.05
N ALA A 399 -5.34 22.11 18.49
CA ALA A 399 -5.93 21.99 19.82
C ALA A 399 -7.36 21.44 19.81
N TRP A 400 -7.80 20.79 18.73
CA TRP A 400 -9.19 20.42 18.49
C TRP A 400 -9.86 19.64 19.65
N SER A 401 -9.13 18.77 20.34
CA SER A 401 -9.70 17.98 21.45
C SER A 401 -9.82 18.79 22.76
N GLN A 402 -9.18 19.95 22.83
CA GLN A 402 -9.16 20.84 24.00
C GLN A 402 -10.22 21.96 23.94
N VAL A 403 -10.87 22.12 22.78
CA VAL A 403 -11.96 23.08 22.56
C VAL A 403 -13.27 22.33 22.38
N ALA A 404 -14.40 22.98 22.67
CA ALA A 404 -15.71 22.36 22.50
C ALA A 404 -15.95 21.97 21.02
N LEU A 405 -16.28 20.70 20.76
CA LEU A 405 -16.55 20.15 19.42
C LEU A 405 -17.82 20.72 18.79
N GLN A 406 -18.61 21.50 19.52
CA GLN A 406 -19.78 22.19 18.98
C GLN A 406 -19.39 23.07 17.78
N GLY A 407 -18.32 23.87 17.89
CA GLY A 407 -17.86 24.75 16.81
C GLY A 407 -17.50 23.99 15.51
N PRO A 408 -16.59 23.02 15.56
CA PRO A 408 -16.29 22.15 14.40
C PRO A 408 -17.53 21.41 13.85
N THR A 409 -18.44 20.96 14.72
CA THR A 409 -19.69 20.29 14.30
C THR A 409 -20.62 21.25 13.56
N GLU A 410 -20.76 22.49 14.01
CA GLU A 410 -21.55 23.53 13.34
C GLU A 410 -20.96 23.90 11.97
N GLN A 411 -19.62 23.95 11.86
CA GLN A 411 -18.95 24.15 10.57
C GLN A 411 -19.24 22.96 9.62
N ALA A 412 -19.11 21.73 10.09
CA ALA A 412 -19.44 20.54 9.31
C ALA A 412 -20.92 20.57 8.88
N ARG A 413 -21.84 20.96 9.79
CA ARG A 413 -23.27 21.13 9.48
C ARG A 413 -23.47 22.13 8.35
N ALA A 414 -22.87 23.31 8.44
CA ALA A 414 -22.98 24.36 7.42
C ALA A 414 -22.51 23.85 6.05
N ARG A 415 -21.46 23.04 6.01
CA ARG A 415 -20.91 22.46 4.78
C ARG A 415 -21.82 21.33 4.23
N VAL A 416 -22.21 20.36 5.07
CA VAL A 416 -23.05 19.22 4.66
C VAL A 416 -24.42 19.71 4.18
N CYS A 417 -25.02 20.68 4.86
CA CYS A 417 -26.37 21.21 4.51
C CYS A 417 -26.35 22.21 3.33
N SER A 418 -25.17 22.61 2.85
CA SER A 418 -25.07 23.50 1.72
C SER A 418 -25.25 22.77 0.39
N SER A 419 -25.80 23.47 -0.61
CA SER A 419 -25.91 22.96 -1.99
C SER A 419 -24.55 22.63 -2.59
N LYS A 420 -24.40 21.44 -3.19
CA LYS A 420 -23.18 20.99 -3.88
C LYS A 420 -23.10 21.50 -5.34
N LYS A 421 -24.15 22.17 -5.85
CA LYS A 421 -24.18 22.65 -7.24
C LYS A 421 -23.00 23.59 -7.58
N GLY A 422 -22.50 24.33 -6.59
CA GLY A 422 -21.32 25.18 -6.79
C GLY A 422 -20.02 24.43 -7.13
N ALA A 423 -19.91 23.14 -6.78
CA ALA A 423 -18.75 22.32 -7.11
C ALA A 423 -18.51 22.20 -8.62
N VAL A 424 -19.56 22.36 -9.43
CA VAL A 424 -19.52 22.27 -10.89
C VAL A 424 -19.74 23.63 -11.58
N SER A 425 -19.52 24.73 -10.86
CA SER A 425 -19.51 26.06 -11.45
C SER A 425 -18.35 26.21 -12.44
N THR A 426 -18.50 27.11 -13.43
CA THR A 426 -17.45 27.35 -14.43
C THR A 426 -16.11 27.71 -13.79
N GLU A 427 -16.13 28.49 -12.72
CA GLU A 427 -14.95 28.90 -11.96
C GLU A 427 -14.26 27.68 -11.33
N ARG A 428 -15.04 26.79 -10.69
CA ARG A 428 -14.48 25.57 -10.08
C ARG A 428 -13.97 24.58 -11.11
N LEU A 429 -14.66 24.40 -12.23
CA LEU A 429 -14.19 23.55 -13.31
C LEU A 429 -12.86 24.05 -13.92
N GLN A 430 -12.69 25.37 -14.05
CA GLN A 430 -11.40 25.96 -14.47
C GLN A 430 -10.30 25.68 -13.44
N TYR A 431 -10.58 25.90 -12.15
CA TYR A 431 -9.66 25.58 -11.07
C TYR A 431 -9.24 24.12 -11.08
N TYR A 432 -10.19 23.17 -11.22
CA TYR A 432 -9.87 21.74 -11.30
C TYR A 432 -8.98 21.41 -12.49
N ALA A 433 -9.27 22.00 -13.66
CA ALA A 433 -8.46 21.80 -14.86
C ALA A 433 -7.02 22.32 -14.70
N GLU A 434 -6.83 23.48 -14.02
CA GLU A 434 -5.51 24.03 -13.72
C GLU A 434 -4.75 23.15 -12.73
N GLU A 435 -5.38 22.70 -11.65
CA GLU A 435 -4.78 21.82 -10.66
C GLU A 435 -4.37 20.46 -11.26
N LEU A 436 -5.25 19.83 -12.03
CA LEU A 436 -4.94 18.57 -12.71
C LEU A 436 -3.79 18.73 -13.71
N LYS A 437 -3.75 19.85 -14.45
CA LYS A 437 -2.63 20.16 -15.35
C LYS A 437 -1.31 20.36 -14.60
N ASN A 438 -1.35 20.99 -13.42
CA ASN A 438 -0.17 21.14 -12.56
C ASN A 438 0.34 19.79 -12.07
N LEU A 439 -0.55 18.86 -11.69
CA LEU A 439 -0.20 17.49 -11.33
C LEU A 439 0.42 16.73 -12.51
N GLU A 440 -0.17 16.83 -13.71
CA GLU A 440 0.37 16.21 -14.93
C GLU A 440 1.79 16.70 -15.24
N SER A 441 2.03 18.00 -15.11
CA SER A 441 3.37 18.61 -15.33
C SER A 441 4.42 18.06 -14.37
N SER A 442 3.99 17.49 -13.23
CA SER A 442 4.82 16.83 -12.22
C SER A 442 5.06 15.34 -12.50
N SER A 443 4.79 14.86 -13.72
CA SER A 443 4.89 13.43 -14.11
C SER A 443 3.97 12.51 -13.27
N HIS A 444 2.94 13.08 -12.63
CA HIS A 444 1.93 12.34 -11.92
C HIS A 444 0.92 11.76 -12.93
N SER A 445 0.59 10.49 -12.79
CA SER A 445 -0.49 9.90 -13.58
C SER A 445 -1.82 10.40 -13.02
N ILE A 446 -2.52 11.25 -13.75
CA ILE A 446 -3.82 11.78 -13.32
C ILE A 446 -4.83 10.64 -13.28
N SER A 447 -5.56 10.55 -12.19
CA SER A 447 -6.63 9.59 -11.97
C SER A 447 -7.97 10.30 -11.69
N LEU A 448 -9.07 9.55 -11.79
CA LEU A 448 -10.38 10.05 -11.39
C LEU A 448 -10.43 10.41 -9.88
N ILE A 449 -9.56 9.80 -9.08
CA ILE A 449 -9.43 10.07 -7.64
C ILE A 449 -8.86 11.47 -7.39
N ASP A 450 -7.99 11.98 -8.25
CA ASP A 450 -7.48 13.34 -8.11
C ASP A 450 -8.59 14.38 -8.30
N LEU A 451 -9.44 14.19 -9.32
CA LEU A 451 -10.65 15.01 -9.50
C LEU A 451 -11.61 14.83 -8.32
N TRP A 452 -11.79 13.60 -7.83
CA TRP A 452 -12.62 13.34 -6.65
C TRP A 452 -12.09 14.08 -5.42
N GLY A 453 -10.77 14.10 -5.21
CA GLY A 453 -10.13 14.86 -4.13
C GLY A 453 -10.46 16.36 -4.18
N LEU A 454 -10.45 16.95 -5.36
CA LEU A 454 -10.84 18.37 -5.55
C LEU A 454 -12.34 18.62 -5.30
N LEU A 455 -13.19 17.64 -5.60
CA LEU A 455 -14.61 17.69 -5.25
C LEU A 455 -14.83 17.58 -3.73
N ILE A 456 -14.12 16.68 -3.07
CA ILE A 456 -14.14 16.55 -1.61
C ILE A 456 -13.64 17.84 -0.95
N GLU A 457 -12.61 18.48 -1.49
CA GLU A 457 -12.16 19.79 -1.01
C GLU A 457 -13.31 20.81 -1.01
N TYR A 458 -14.05 20.88 -2.10
CA TYR A 458 -15.22 21.76 -2.16
C TYR A 458 -16.32 21.35 -1.18
N PHE A 459 -16.59 20.05 -1.03
CA PHE A 459 -17.64 19.55 -0.13
C PHE A 459 -17.33 19.87 1.34
N LEU A 460 -16.06 19.77 1.73
CA LEU A 460 -15.62 19.96 3.12
C LEU A 460 -15.28 21.42 3.45
N TYR A 461 -14.72 22.17 2.51
CA TYR A 461 -14.16 23.50 2.81
C TYR A 461 -14.80 24.63 2.00
N GLN A 462 -15.32 24.36 0.79
CA GLN A 462 -15.81 25.36 -0.19
C GLN A 462 -14.76 26.39 -0.63
N GLU A 463 -13.52 26.16 -0.30
CA GLU A 463 -12.34 26.97 -0.59
C GLU A 463 -11.16 26.06 -0.88
N GLU A 464 -10.09 26.59 -1.45
CA GLU A 464 -8.84 25.86 -1.59
C GLU A 464 -8.23 25.58 -0.22
N ASN A 465 -7.77 24.34 -0.01
CA ASN A 465 -7.11 23.91 1.22
C ASN A 465 -5.66 23.46 0.93
N PRO A 466 -4.66 24.30 1.21
CA PRO A 466 -3.26 23.97 0.97
C PRO A 466 -2.66 23.02 2.00
N ALA A 467 -3.41 22.67 3.06
CA ALA A 467 -2.92 21.84 4.16
C ALA A 467 -2.41 20.47 3.68
N LYS A 468 -1.41 19.94 4.37
CA LYS A 468 -0.76 18.67 4.11
C LYS A 468 -0.88 17.77 5.33
N LEU A 469 -0.70 16.46 5.13
CA LEU A 469 -0.75 15.51 6.24
C LEU A 469 0.36 15.77 7.26
N SER A 470 1.55 16.15 6.81
CA SER A 470 2.67 16.44 7.71
C SER A 470 2.44 17.66 8.61
N ASP A 471 1.54 18.60 8.24
CA ASP A 471 1.19 19.74 9.09
C ASP A 471 0.53 19.30 10.41
N GLN A 472 -0.14 18.13 10.40
CA GLN A 472 -0.77 17.54 11.58
C GLN A 472 0.24 17.10 12.65
N GLN A 473 1.55 17.13 12.38
CA GLN A 473 2.58 16.91 13.41
C GLN A 473 2.43 17.93 14.55
N GLU A 474 2.00 19.16 14.25
CA GLU A 474 1.74 20.18 15.28
C GLU A 474 0.65 19.73 16.26
N ALA A 475 -0.40 19.07 15.75
CA ALA A 475 -1.52 18.58 16.56
C ALA A 475 -1.14 17.41 17.49
N VAL A 476 -0.02 16.74 17.27
CA VAL A 476 0.44 15.60 18.10
C VAL A 476 1.78 15.83 18.80
N SER A 477 2.49 16.92 18.51
CA SER A 477 3.84 17.20 19.03
C SER A 477 3.93 17.29 20.57
N ARG A 478 2.87 17.74 21.21
CA ARG A 478 2.72 17.81 22.68
C ARG A 478 1.85 16.68 23.22
N SER A 479 1.44 15.74 22.38
CA SER A 479 0.51 14.64 22.68
C SER A 479 -0.87 15.12 23.18
N GLN A 480 -1.25 16.35 22.83
CA GLN A 480 -2.47 17.00 23.28
C GLN A 480 -3.75 16.39 22.68
N ASN A 481 -3.66 15.83 21.46
CA ASN A 481 -4.75 15.09 20.83
C ASN A 481 -4.37 13.60 20.71
N PRO A 482 -5.33 12.68 20.47
CA PRO A 482 -5.01 11.32 20.07
C PRO A 482 -4.11 11.28 18.81
N TYR A 483 -3.38 10.19 18.59
CA TYR A 483 -2.56 10.02 17.38
C TYR A 483 -3.44 9.58 16.20
N PRO A 484 -3.47 10.33 15.08
CA PRO A 484 -4.33 9.98 13.96
C PRO A 484 -3.68 8.93 13.07
N ILE A 485 -4.48 7.96 12.61
CA ILE A 485 -4.08 6.96 11.62
C ILE A 485 -5.17 6.90 10.55
N TYR A 486 -4.80 7.20 9.30
CA TYR A 486 -5.68 7.08 8.16
C TYR A 486 -5.36 5.82 7.38
N ALA A 487 -6.37 5.11 6.95
CA ALA A 487 -6.23 3.80 6.33
C ALA A 487 -6.51 3.85 4.83
N SER A 488 -5.65 3.17 4.08
CA SER A 488 -5.86 2.84 2.67
C SER A 488 -5.47 1.39 2.43
N VAL A 489 -5.85 0.82 1.31
CA VAL A 489 -5.39 -0.49 0.86
C VAL A 489 -4.77 -0.37 -0.53
N ASN A 490 -3.65 -1.05 -0.71
CA ASN A 490 -3.04 -1.22 -2.01
C ASN A 490 -3.69 -2.43 -2.69
N VAL A 491 -4.28 -2.23 -3.85
CA VAL A 491 -4.97 -3.27 -4.64
C VAL A 491 -4.20 -3.56 -5.92
N ARG A 492 -4.51 -4.68 -6.54
CA ARG A 492 -3.94 -5.09 -7.83
C ARG A 492 -5.02 -5.10 -8.89
N THR A 493 -4.69 -4.55 -10.06
CA THR A 493 -5.59 -4.50 -11.21
C THR A 493 -5.53 -5.78 -12.08
N ASP A 494 -4.52 -6.63 -11.85
CA ASP A 494 -4.25 -7.87 -12.59
C ASP A 494 -4.64 -9.15 -11.81
N VAL A 495 -5.20 -8.98 -10.62
CA VAL A 495 -5.72 -10.07 -9.76
C VAL A 495 -7.16 -9.71 -9.42
N SER A 496 -8.06 -10.70 -9.34
CA SER A 496 -9.45 -10.43 -8.96
C SER A 496 -9.46 -9.71 -7.59
N GLY A 497 -10.25 -8.64 -7.48
CA GLY A 497 -10.28 -7.75 -6.32
C GLY A 497 -10.56 -8.44 -4.98
N ASP A 498 -11.08 -9.68 -5.00
CA ASP A 498 -11.35 -10.49 -3.81
C ASP A 498 -10.08 -11.09 -3.16
N ASP A 499 -8.94 -11.05 -3.87
CA ASP A 499 -7.75 -11.84 -3.48
C ASP A 499 -6.59 -10.98 -2.97
N PHE A 500 -6.61 -9.63 -3.13
CA PHE A 500 -5.46 -8.81 -2.78
C PHE A 500 -5.82 -7.44 -2.20
N ALA A 501 -5.54 -7.23 -0.93
CA ALA A 501 -5.58 -5.94 -0.27
C ALA A 501 -4.44 -5.85 0.76
N GLU A 502 -3.47 -4.98 0.52
CA GLU A 502 -2.39 -4.69 1.47
C GLU A 502 -2.68 -3.38 2.18
N TRP A 503 -2.80 -3.42 3.51
CA TRP A 503 -3.03 -2.24 4.32
C TRP A 503 -1.84 -1.29 4.26
N CYS A 504 -2.14 -0.03 3.93
CA CYS A 504 -1.22 1.09 3.96
C CYS A 504 -1.70 2.10 4.99
N GLU A 505 -0.84 2.45 5.94
CA GLU A 505 -1.15 3.46 6.95
C GLU A 505 -0.55 4.81 6.60
N PHE A 506 -1.30 5.84 6.94
CA PHE A 506 -0.92 7.24 6.80
C PHE A 506 -0.97 7.90 8.17
N THR A 507 0.13 8.44 8.60
CA THR A 507 0.27 9.17 9.86
C THR A 507 0.94 10.52 9.61
N PRO A 508 0.93 11.46 10.55
CA PRO A 508 1.63 12.73 10.37
C PRO A 508 3.14 12.60 10.16
N TYR A 509 3.74 11.51 10.63
CA TYR A 509 5.19 11.31 10.58
C TYR A 509 5.65 10.46 9.41
N GLU A 510 4.91 9.39 9.09
CA GLU A 510 5.28 8.45 8.03
C GLU A 510 4.07 7.79 7.38
N VAL A 511 4.28 7.33 6.14
CA VAL A 511 3.36 6.52 5.36
C VAL A 511 4.03 5.19 5.06
N GLY A 512 3.33 4.07 5.20
CA GLY A 512 3.98 2.79 4.94
C GLY A 512 3.10 1.56 4.98
N PHE A 513 3.77 0.44 4.71
CA PHE A 513 3.18 -0.89 4.71
C PHE A 513 3.64 -1.69 5.93
N PRO A 514 2.78 -1.89 6.93
CA PRO A 514 3.09 -2.74 8.09
C PRO A 514 3.55 -4.15 7.70
N LYS A 515 2.96 -4.73 6.64
CA LYS A 515 3.31 -6.05 6.11
C LYS A 515 4.81 -6.17 5.79
N TYR A 516 5.38 -5.14 5.20
CA TYR A 516 6.79 -5.14 4.78
C TYR A 516 7.71 -4.45 5.78
N GLY A 517 7.17 -3.75 6.78
CA GLY A 517 7.95 -2.90 7.67
C GLY A 517 8.72 -1.84 6.90
N ALA A 518 8.08 -1.24 5.89
CA ALA A 518 8.67 -0.25 4.99
C ALA A 518 7.87 1.06 5.05
N TYR A 519 8.54 2.14 5.42
CA TYR A 519 7.91 3.44 5.65
C TYR A 519 8.74 4.59 5.08
N VAL A 520 8.04 5.57 4.52
CA VAL A 520 8.66 6.84 4.08
C VAL A 520 8.17 7.97 4.98
N PRO A 521 9.02 8.97 5.26
CA PRO A 521 8.54 10.20 5.89
C PRO A 521 7.36 10.78 5.11
N THR A 522 6.31 11.23 5.80
CA THR A 522 5.07 11.74 5.17
C THR A 522 5.35 12.84 4.15
N LYS A 523 6.33 13.72 4.43
CA LYS A 523 6.77 14.78 3.50
C LYS A 523 7.35 14.27 2.18
N LEU A 524 7.76 13.01 2.13
CA LEU A 524 8.36 12.38 0.94
C LEU A 524 7.38 11.45 0.22
N PHE A 525 6.16 11.25 0.77
CA PHE A 525 5.14 10.46 0.08
C PHE A 525 4.78 11.11 -1.27
N GLY A 526 4.65 10.29 -2.31
CA GLY A 526 4.46 10.76 -3.69
C GLY A 526 5.75 11.08 -4.44
N SER A 527 6.92 11.01 -3.80
CA SER A 527 8.23 11.14 -4.44
C SER A 527 8.72 9.83 -5.06
N GLU A 528 9.70 9.91 -5.95
CA GLU A 528 10.26 8.75 -6.65
C GLU A 528 11.37 8.09 -5.85
N PHE A 529 11.21 6.78 -5.60
CA PHE A 529 12.17 5.96 -4.86
C PHE A 529 12.59 4.74 -5.68
N PHE A 530 13.84 4.33 -5.51
CA PHE A 530 14.33 3.06 -6.05
C PHE A 530 15.39 2.44 -5.10
N MET A 531 15.23 1.14 -4.83
CA MET A 531 16.12 0.40 -3.92
C MET A 531 16.29 1.08 -2.56
N GLY A 532 15.23 1.73 -2.07
CA GLY A 532 15.18 2.40 -0.77
C GLY A 532 15.79 3.80 -0.73
N ARG A 533 16.10 4.41 -1.88
CA ARG A 533 16.73 5.75 -2.00
C ARG A 533 15.82 6.69 -2.77
N LEU A 534 15.78 7.94 -2.32
CA LEU A 534 15.07 9.03 -2.99
C LEU A 534 15.80 9.40 -4.28
N LEU A 535 15.13 9.23 -5.42
CA LEU A 535 15.65 9.62 -6.72
C LEU A 535 15.24 11.03 -7.11
N LYS A 536 13.95 11.35 -6.89
CA LYS A 536 13.39 12.65 -7.21
C LYS A 536 12.39 13.07 -6.15
N LEU A 537 12.61 14.26 -5.61
CA LEU A 537 11.69 14.85 -4.64
C LEU A 537 10.54 15.54 -5.38
N TRP A 538 9.32 15.16 -5.03
CA TRP A 538 8.10 15.85 -5.41
C TRP A 538 7.47 16.54 -4.20
N PRO A 539 6.69 17.62 -4.40
CA PRO A 539 5.93 18.23 -3.33
C PRO A 539 5.00 17.23 -2.65
N GLU A 540 4.90 17.30 -1.33
CA GLU A 540 3.92 16.51 -0.58
C GLU A 540 2.50 16.80 -1.09
N PRO A 541 1.65 15.78 -1.34
CA PRO A 541 0.28 15.96 -1.77
C PRO A 541 -0.53 16.80 -0.77
N ARG A 542 -1.43 17.66 -1.27
CA ARG A 542 -2.41 18.35 -0.43
C ARG A 542 -3.36 17.32 0.20
N ILE A 543 -3.88 17.66 1.39
CA ILE A 543 -4.75 16.76 2.16
C ILE A 543 -6.02 16.35 1.37
N CYS A 544 -6.52 17.20 0.48
CA CYS A 544 -7.70 16.92 -0.33
C CYS A 544 -7.51 15.70 -1.26
N TYR A 545 -6.31 15.51 -1.84
CA TYR A 545 -6.02 14.33 -2.65
C TYR A 545 -5.99 13.06 -1.82
N LEU A 546 -5.46 13.14 -0.58
CA LEU A 546 -5.49 12.02 0.36
C LEU A 546 -6.92 11.71 0.84
N GLN A 547 -7.73 12.75 1.12
CA GLN A 547 -9.16 12.59 1.46
C GLN A 547 -9.95 11.94 0.31
N GLY A 548 -9.62 12.29 -0.94
CA GLY A 548 -10.16 11.65 -2.13
C GLY A 548 -9.79 10.17 -2.22
N MET A 549 -8.52 9.84 -1.99
CA MET A 549 -8.01 8.47 -2.00
C MET A 549 -8.60 7.62 -0.87
N TRP A 550 -8.63 8.14 0.38
CA TRP A 550 -9.20 7.44 1.52
C TRP A 550 -10.73 7.24 1.41
N GLY A 551 -11.42 8.07 0.62
CA GLY A 551 -12.86 7.98 0.34
C GLY A 551 -13.16 7.60 -1.12
N SER A 552 -12.27 6.88 -1.81
CA SER A 552 -12.38 6.60 -3.24
C SER A 552 -13.48 5.62 -3.61
N ALA A 553 -14.08 4.92 -2.64
CA ALA A 553 -15.28 4.12 -2.86
C ALA A 553 -16.42 4.90 -3.54
N PHE A 554 -16.44 6.21 -3.40
CA PHE A 554 -17.44 7.11 -4.00
C PHE A 554 -17.03 7.66 -5.37
N ALA A 555 -15.76 7.60 -5.73
CA ALA A 555 -15.28 8.13 -7.02
C ALA A 555 -15.90 7.39 -8.22
N ALA A 556 -16.27 6.14 -8.04
CA ALA A 556 -16.90 5.29 -9.04
C ALA A 556 -18.25 5.82 -9.55
N ASN A 557 -18.94 6.63 -8.77
CA ASN A 557 -20.28 7.14 -9.08
C ASN A 557 -20.30 8.63 -9.45
N LEU A 558 -19.15 9.18 -9.86
CA LEU A 558 -19.05 10.57 -10.29
C LEU A 558 -20.04 10.88 -11.42
N ASP A 559 -20.25 9.97 -12.37
CA ASP A 559 -21.23 10.13 -13.43
C ASP A 559 -22.65 10.34 -12.89
N GLU A 560 -23.06 9.62 -11.86
CA GLU A 560 -24.38 9.76 -11.22
C GLU A 560 -24.48 11.10 -10.46
N ILE A 561 -23.43 11.50 -9.77
CA ILE A 561 -23.35 12.79 -9.06
C ILE A 561 -23.48 13.95 -10.05
N PHE A 562 -22.81 13.89 -11.20
CA PHE A 562 -22.86 14.92 -12.22
C PHE A 562 -24.17 14.90 -13.01
N GLN A 563 -24.75 13.72 -13.29
CA GLN A 563 -26.07 13.62 -13.92
C GLN A 563 -27.19 14.18 -13.03
N THR A 564 -27.14 13.91 -11.73
CA THR A 564 -28.08 14.47 -10.75
C THR A 564 -27.93 15.99 -10.65
N ALA A 565 -26.75 16.53 -10.91
CA ALA A 565 -26.49 17.97 -11.00
C ALA A 565 -26.87 18.59 -12.35
N GLY A 566 -27.34 17.81 -13.34
CA GLY A 566 -27.77 18.27 -14.66
C GLY A 566 -26.66 18.55 -15.67
N PHE A 567 -25.48 17.97 -15.49
CA PHE A 567 -24.33 18.14 -16.38
C PHE A 567 -24.06 16.89 -17.20
N ASN A 568 -23.91 17.06 -18.50
CA ASN A 568 -23.42 16.01 -19.42
C ASN A 568 -21.91 16.21 -19.62
N LEU A 569 -21.11 15.36 -19.01
CA LEU A 569 -19.63 15.42 -19.06
C LEU A 569 -19.11 14.78 -20.35
N GLY A 570 -19.44 15.33 -21.52
CA GLY A 570 -18.93 14.84 -22.80
C GLY A 570 -17.40 14.78 -22.93
N PHE A 571 -16.65 15.41 -22.03
CA PHE A 571 -15.20 15.32 -22.01
C PHE A 571 -14.65 14.03 -21.35
N LEU A 572 -15.46 13.28 -20.60
CA LEU A 572 -15.09 11.97 -20.08
C LEU A 572 -15.31 10.84 -21.10
N ASP A 573 -16.02 11.09 -22.19
CA ASP A 573 -16.27 10.09 -23.25
C ASP A 573 -15.01 9.68 -24.05
N TRP A 574 -13.95 10.48 -24.03
CA TRP A 574 -12.70 10.13 -24.73
C TRP A 574 -11.91 8.99 -24.04
N HIS A 575 -12.24 8.64 -22.80
CA HIS A 575 -11.60 7.54 -22.07
C HIS A 575 -12.36 6.21 -22.18
N ARG A 576 -13.52 6.17 -22.85
CA ARG A 576 -14.25 4.93 -23.16
C ARG A 576 -13.66 4.16 -24.35
N GLY A 577 -12.35 4.13 -24.49
CA GLY A 577 -11.70 3.16 -25.35
C GLY A 577 -12.00 1.77 -24.79
N SER A 578 -12.71 0.95 -25.57
CA SER A 578 -13.09 -0.41 -25.24
C SER A 578 -11.87 -1.21 -24.77
N VAL A 579 -11.75 -1.43 -23.46
CA VAL A 579 -10.88 -2.46 -22.93
C VAL A 579 -11.65 -3.77 -23.10
N ASN A 580 -11.22 -4.57 -24.06
CA ASN A 580 -11.64 -5.95 -24.15
C ASN A 580 -11.11 -6.67 -22.92
N VAL A 581 -12.00 -6.89 -21.94
CA VAL A 581 -11.76 -7.80 -20.83
C VAL A 581 -11.71 -9.19 -21.43
N THR A 582 -10.53 -9.72 -21.68
CA THR A 582 -10.34 -11.14 -21.93
C THR A 582 -10.53 -11.85 -20.60
N ASP A 583 -11.64 -12.55 -20.51
CA ASP A 583 -12.04 -13.41 -19.42
C ASP A 583 -11.09 -14.61 -19.33
N ASP A 584 -10.00 -14.49 -18.58
CA ASP A 584 -9.13 -15.61 -18.19
C ASP A 584 -9.42 -16.06 -16.76
N HIS A 585 -10.69 -16.40 -16.50
CA HIS A 585 -11.14 -17.02 -15.25
C HIS A 585 -10.86 -18.53 -15.19
N GLN A 586 -9.71 -19.00 -15.62
CA GLN A 586 -9.39 -20.42 -15.47
C GLN A 586 -8.06 -20.67 -14.75
N LYS A 587 -8.22 -21.17 -13.51
CA LYS A 587 -7.36 -22.16 -12.86
C LYS A 587 -6.15 -21.64 -12.08
N LEU A 588 -6.42 -21.19 -10.87
CA LEU A 588 -5.53 -21.52 -9.75
C LEU A 588 -6.39 -22.08 -8.61
N ARG A 589 -6.63 -23.38 -8.62
CA ARG A 589 -7.20 -24.13 -7.50
C ARG A 589 -6.04 -24.56 -6.59
N ASP A 590 -5.68 -23.70 -5.64
CA ASP A 590 -4.85 -24.07 -4.52
C ASP A 590 -5.73 -24.15 -3.25
N PRO A 591 -5.76 -25.29 -2.52
CA PRO A 591 -6.56 -25.46 -1.31
C PRO A 591 -6.09 -24.63 -0.11
N THR A 592 -4.99 -23.90 -0.18
CA THR A 592 -4.49 -22.99 0.86
C THR A 592 -5.10 -21.58 0.80
N ARG A 593 -6.18 -21.37 0.07
CA ARG A 593 -6.83 -20.07 -0.09
C ARG A 593 -7.38 -19.53 1.23
N LEU A 594 -6.68 -18.58 1.79
CA LEU A 594 -7.21 -17.61 2.74
C LEU A 594 -8.02 -16.56 1.93
N ARG A 595 -9.33 -16.52 2.11
CA ARG A 595 -10.19 -15.56 1.43
C ARG A 595 -10.31 -14.30 2.29
N THR A 596 -9.53 -13.29 2.02
CA THR A 596 -9.90 -11.93 2.37
C THR A 596 -10.88 -11.46 1.29
N ARG A 597 -12.15 -11.41 1.61
CA ARG A 597 -13.13 -10.79 0.72
C ARG A 597 -12.98 -9.28 0.82
N LEU A 598 -12.81 -8.61 -0.29
CA LEU A 598 -13.15 -7.20 -0.38
C LEU A 598 -14.64 -7.06 -0.01
N PHE A 599 -14.93 -6.04 0.81
CA PHE A 599 -16.31 -5.71 1.14
C PHE A 599 -17.06 -5.38 -0.15
N THR A 600 -18.01 -6.22 -0.52
CA THR A 600 -18.97 -5.93 -1.58
C THR A 600 -20.20 -5.32 -0.93
N PRO A 601 -20.51 -4.04 -1.15
CA PRO A 601 -21.78 -3.48 -0.73
C PRO A 601 -22.91 -4.37 -1.26
N GLN A 602 -23.80 -4.83 -0.40
CA GLN A 602 -24.94 -5.62 -0.83
C GLN A 602 -25.92 -4.73 -1.62
N GLY A 603 -26.22 -5.10 -2.85
CA GLY A 603 -27.16 -4.37 -3.68
C GLY A 603 -26.92 -4.52 -5.19
N PRO A 604 -27.82 -4.02 -6.04
CA PRO A 604 -27.67 -4.11 -7.51
C PRO A 604 -26.43 -3.37 -8.06
N PHE A 605 -25.77 -2.54 -7.24
CA PHE A 605 -24.54 -1.81 -7.60
C PHE A 605 -23.26 -2.57 -7.26
N SER A 606 -23.32 -3.70 -6.54
CA SER A 606 -22.13 -4.40 -6.05
C SER A 606 -21.19 -4.85 -7.16
N GLN A 607 -21.73 -5.35 -8.27
CA GLN A 607 -20.95 -5.82 -9.40
C GLN A 607 -20.32 -4.64 -10.18
N ALA A 608 -21.10 -3.58 -10.41
CA ALA A 608 -20.62 -2.37 -11.09
C ALA A 608 -19.50 -1.68 -10.29
N VAL A 609 -19.62 -1.65 -8.96
CA VAL A 609 -18.61 -1.11 -8.04
C VAL A 609 -17.35 -1.99 -8.09
N LEU A 610 -17.47 -3.31 -8.08
CA LEU A 610 -16.33 -4.24 -8.24
C LEU A 610 -15.62 -4.06 -9.58
N ASP A 611 -16.38 -3.98 -10.69
CA ASP A 611 -15.84 -3.80 -12.03
C ASP A 611 -15.12 -2.46 -12.19
N ILE A 612 -15.57 -1.42 -11.50
CA ILE A 612 -14.94 -0.10 -11.49
C ILE A 612 -13.66 -0.11 -10.63
N PHE A 613 -13.65 -0.80 -9.49
CA PHE A 613 -12.46 -0.91 -8.61
C PHE A 613 -11.35 -1.79 -9.18
N THR A 614 -11.67 -2.69 -10.08
CA THR A 614 -10.68 -3.46 -10.83
C THR A 614 -10.18 -2.74 -12.08
N SER A 615 -10.79 -1.61 -12.47
CA SER A 615 -10.35 -0.81 -13.59
C SER A 615 -9.34 0.27 -13.15
N ARG A 616 -8.33 0.55 -13.98
CA ARG A 616 -7.27 1.56 -13.72
C ARG A 616 -7.78 2.98 -13.45
N PHE A 617 -9.06 3.25 -13.65
CA PHE A 617 -9.65 4.60 -13.55
C PHE A 617 -9.99 5.04 -12.11
N THR A 618 -10.05 4.12 -11.16
CA THR A 618 -10.52 4.39 -9.80
C THR A 618 -9.46 4.21 -8.71
N SER A 619 -8.24 3.80 -9.07
CA SER A 619 -7.13 3.71 -8.14
C SER A 619 -6.20 4.94 -8.28
N ALA A 620 -5.82 5.56 -7.16
CA ALA A 620 -4.76 6.54 -7.16
C ALA A 620 -3.43 5.82 -7.43
N GLU A 621 -2.90 5.97 -8.64
CA GLU A 621 -1.60 5.42 -9.01
C GLU A 621 -0.51 6.33 -8.44
N ASN A 622 0.24 5.83 -7.47
CA ASN A 622 1.33 6.52 -6.81
C ASN A 622 2.67 5.85 -7.11
N PHE A 623 3.75 6.63 -7.07
CA PHE A 623 5.10 6.06 -7.12
C PHE A 623 5.31 5.06 -5.98
N ASN A 624 5.82 3.88 -6.34
CA ASN A 624 6.06 2.82 -5.37
C ASN A 624 7.37 3.08 -4.62
N PHE A 625 7.29 3.55 -3.38
CA PHE A 625 8.46 3.79 -2.55
C PHE A 625 9.21 2.50 -2.15
N THR A 626 8.62 1.32 -2.35
CA THR A 626 9.29 0.02 -2.13
C THR A 626 9.94 -0.53 -3.41
N SER A 627 9.82 0.17 -4.54
CA SER A 627 10.33 -0.28 -5.84
C SER A 627 11.82 -0.62 -5.79
N GLY A 628 12.20 -1.73 -6.41
CA GLY A 628 13.59 -2.23 -6.47
C GLY A 628 14.10 -2.85 -5.18
N LEU A 629 13.32 -2.89 -4.08
CA LEU A 629 13.64 -3.71 -2.93
C LEU A 629 13.35 -5.18 -3.24
N CYS A 630 14.17 -6.08 -2.69
CA CYS A 630 13.99 -7.51 -2.85
C CYS A 630 13.42 -8.13 -1.58
N LEU A 631 12.70 -9.25 -1.70
CA LEU A 631 12.32 -10.04 -0.53
C LEU A 631 13.55 -10.76 0.06
N HIS A 632 13.62 -10.82 1.38
CA HIS A 632 14.62 -11.63 2.07
C HIS A 632 14.32 -13.12 1.87
N LYS A 633 15.35 -13.95 1.75
CA LYS A 633 15.19 -15.40 1.54
C LYS A 633 14.31 -16.10 2.57
N ASP A 634 14.21 -15.57 3.78
CA ASP A 634 13.45 -16.10 4.91
C ASP A 634 12.25 -15.21 5.27
N TYR A 635 11.76 -14.37 4.36
CA TYR A 635 10.70 -13.39 4.65
C TYR A 635 9.45 -14.02 5.26
N VAL A 636 9.06 -15.22 4.82
CA VAL A 636 7.91 -15.96 5.37
C VAL A 636 8.12 -16.50 6.80
N ALA A 637 9.36 -16.54 7.29
CA ALA A 637 9.66 -16.88 8.67
C ALA A 637 9.56 -15.69 9.61
N GLY A 638 9.44 -14.47 9.09
CA GLY A 638 9.24 -13.25 9.86
C GLY A 638 7.85 -13.26 10.51
N ARG A 639 7.80 -13.23 11.85
CA ARG A 639 6.54 -13.23 12.61
C ARG A 639 5.64 -12.05 12.20
N GLU A 640 6.22 -10.91 11.97
CA GLU A 640 5.50 -9.69 11.58
C GLU A 640 4.90 -9.83 10.18
N PHE A 641 5.64 -10.35 9.22
CA PHE A 641 5.13 -10.61 7.87
C PHE A 641 3.96 -11.59 7.88
N VAL A 642 4.05 -12.66 8.69
CA VAL A 642 3.00 -13.67 8.80
C VAL A 642 1.69 -13.08 9.33
N ALA A 643 1.77 -12.11 10.25
CA ALA A 643 0.61 -11.40 10.78
C ALA A 643 -0.17 -10.59 9.72
N TRP A 644 0.48 -10.23 8.60
CA TRP A 644 -0.12 -9.48 7.50
C TRP A 644 -0.28 -10.29 6.21
N LYS A 645 0.01 -11.57 6.29
CA LYS A 645 -0.01 -12.47 5.15
C LYS A 645 -1.39 -12.51 4.50
N ASP A 646 -1.45 -12.08 3.24
CA ASP A 646 -2.59 -12.30 2.38
C ASP A 646 -2.44 -13.62 1.64
N ALA A 647 -3.53 -14.28 1.38
CA ALA A 647 -3.49 -15.68 1.03
C ALA A 647 -2.79 -16.02 -0.26
N HIS A 648 -3.16 -15.36 -1.33
CA HIS A 648 -2.80 -15.83 -2.66
C HIS A 648 -1.50 -15.22 -3.18
N PRO A 649 -1.27 -13.88 -3.12
CA PRO A 649 -0.07 -13.28 -3.69
C PRO A 649 1.21 -13.61 -2.95
N ASP A 650 1.13 -13.93 -1.66
CA ASP A 650 2.32 -14.31 -0.87
C ASP A 650 2.95 -15.62 -1.33
N ALA A 651 2.19 -16.45 -2.05
CA ALA A 651 2.71 -17.63 -2.73
C ALA A 651 3.51 -17.29 -4.00
N PHE A 652 3.40 -16.04 -4.51
CA PHE A 652 4.07 -15.57 -5.73
C PHE A 652 5.03 -14.41 -5.44
N PRO A 653 6.22 -14.68 -4.89
CA PRO A 653 7.15 -13.65 -4.43
C PRO A 653 7.54 -12.62 -5.50
N ASN A 654 7.62 -13.05 -6.75
CA ASN A 654 7.98 -12.18 -7.89
C ASN A 654 6.86 -11.20 -8.27
N GLN A 655 5.68 -11.33 -7.68
CA GLN A 655 4.51 -10.49 -7.98
C GLN A 655 4.12 -9.56 -6.82
N LEU A 656 4.83 -9.64 -5.69
CA LEU A 656 4.56 -8.78 -4.52
C LEU A 656 4.92 -7.31 -4.80
N THR A 657 4.36 -6.42 -4.00
CA THR A 657 4.44 -4.96 -4.18
C THR A 657 5.85 -4.40 -4.40
N PRO A 658 6.93 -4.87 -3.72
CA PRO A 658 8.29 -4.36 -4.00
C PRO A 658 8.80 -4.62 -5.43
N MET A 659 8.16 -5.57 -6.14
CA MET A 659 8.49 -5.91 -7.53
C MET A 659 7.67 -5.13 -8.57
N ARG A 660 6.85 -4.15 -8.12
CA ARG A 660 5.98 -3.33 -8.96
C ARG A 660 6.50 -1.90 -9.09
N ASP A 661 6.15 -1.25 -10.20
CA ASP A 661 6.58 0.12 -10.49
C ASP A 661 5.69 1.15 -9.77
N SER A 662 4.41 0.85 -9.59
CA SER A 662 3.42 1.76 -8.98
C SER A 662 2.60 1.09 -7.88
N LEU A 663 2.00 1.92 -7.02
CA LEU A 663 1.01 1.56 -6.02
C LEU A 663 -0.37 1.95 -6.51
N CYS A 664 -1.38 1.10 -6.25
CA CYS A 664 -2.79 1.37 -6.53
C CYS A 664 -3.54 1.49 -5.20
N LEU A 665 -3.53 2.69 -4.62
CA LEU A 665 -4.12 2.95 -3.31
C LEU A 665 -5.60 3.35 -3.43
N VAL A 666 -6.43 2.72 -2.61
CA VAL A 666 -7.88 2.94 -2.55
C VAL A 666 -8.38 2.99 -1.11
N ASP A 667 -9.67 3.29 -0.95
CA ASP A 667 -10.38 3.32 0.33
C ASP A 667 -10.20 2.01 1.12
N GLY A 668 -9.73 2.10 2.37
CA GLY A 668 -9.53 0.95 3.25
C GLY A 668 -10.83 0.21 3.58
N GLY A 669 -11.99 0.89 3.49
CA GLY A 669 -13.31 0.32 3.69
C GLY A 669 -13.67 -0.79 2.71
N LEU A 670 -12.96 -0.89 1.58
CA LEU A 670 -13.14 -1.97 0.60
C LEU A 670 -12.59 -3.32 1.10
N ALA A 671 -11.64 -3.33 2.00
CA ALA A 671 -11.13 -4.56 2.61
C ALA A 671 -11.90 -4.93 3.88
N ILE A 672 -11.88 -4.06 4.87
CA ILE A 672 -12.71 -4.13 6.08
C ILE A 672 -13.20 -2.71 6.32
N ASN A 673 -14.52 -2.51 6.46
CA ASN A 673 -15.10 -1.18 6.62
C ASN A 673 -14.79 -0.51 7.98
N SER A 674 -13.66 -0.89 8.59
CA SER A 674 -13.11 -0.31 9.80
C SER A 674 -11.60 -0.62 9.91
N PRO A 675 -10.76 0.30 10.39
CA PRO A 675 -9.30 0.17 10.31
C PRO A 675 -8.68 -0.71 11.41
N PHE A 676 -9.36 -1.77 11.85
CA PHE A 676 -8.88 -2.70 12.88
C PHE A 676 -7.45 -3.20 12.63
N PRO A 677 -7.06 -3.62 11.41
CA PRO A 677 -5.73 -4.15 11.17
C PRO A 677 -4.61 -3.20 11.59
N LEU A 678 -4.78 -1.89 11.40
CA LEU A 678 -3.74 -0.91 11.71
C LEU A 678 -3.52 -0.69 13.21
N VAL A 679 -4.55 -0.86 14.04
CA VAL A 679 -4.41 -0.75 15.50
C VAL A 679 -4.06 -2.08 16.18
N LEU A 680 -4.20 -3.21 15.46
CA LEU A 680 -3.82 -4.54 15.93
C LEU A 680 -2.33 -4.86 15.76
N LEU A 681 -1.52 -3.90 15.32
CA LEU A 681 -0.06 -4.02 15.30
C LEU A 681 0.47 -4.32 16.71
N SER A 682 1.28 -5.38 16.84
CA SER A 682 1.82 -5.81 18.14
C SER A 682 2.62 -4.71 18.84
N GLN A 683 3.26 -3.82 18.07
CA GLN A 683 4.07 -2.71 18.57
C GLN A 683 3.22 -1.59 19.21
N ARG A 684 1.95 -1.45 18.80
CA ARG A 684 1.00 -0.50 19.41
C ARG A 684 0.40 -1.00 20.71
N ALA A 685 0.38 -2.31 20.91
CA ALA A 685 -0.07 -3.00 22.12
C ALA A 685 -1.40 -2.44 22.65
N VAL A 686 -2.40 -2.32 21.78
CA VAL A 686 -3.72 -1.78 22.09
C VAL A 686 -4.48 -2.73 23.01
N ASP A 687 -4.99 -2.21 24.13
CA ASP A 687 -5.74 -2.96 25.15
C ASP A 687 -7.25 -2.87 24.97
N LEU A 688 -7.73 -1.70 24.51
CA LEU A 688 -9.14 -1.42 24.30
C LEU A 688 -9.35 -0.76 22.93
N ILE A 689 -10.21 -1.36 22.13
CA ILE A 689 -10.66 -0.81 20.86
C ILE A 689 -12.12 -0.38 21.00
N VAL A 690 -12.39 0.90 20.78
CA VAL A 690 -13.73 1.46 20.67
C VAL A 690 -14.07 1.55 19.19
N SER A 691 -15.02 0.75 18.73
CA SER A 691 -15.43 0.65 17.32
C SER A 691 -16.76 1.37 17.14
N PHE A 692 -16.75 2.52 16.46
CA PHE A 692 -17.95 3.17 15.96
C PHE A 692 -18.25 2.67 14.57
N ASP A 693 -19.35 1.96 14.41
CA ASP A 693 -19.78 1.38 13.14
C ASP A 693 -21.00 2.10 12.59
N TYR A 694 -20.84 2.75 11.47
CA TYR A 694 -21.86 3.53 10.78
C TYR A 694 -22.48 2.79 9.58
N ALA A 695 -22.30 1.46 9.49
CA ALA A 695 -22.99 0.62 8.53
C ALA A 695 -24.50 0.61 8.83
N LEU A 696 -25.32 0.43 7.77
CA LEU A 696 -26.78 0.46 7.93
C LEU A 696 -27.38 -0.94 8.14
N ASP A 697 -26.93 -1.92 7.37
CA ASP A 697 -27.63 -3.22 7.22
C ASP A 697 -26.94 -4.39 7.95
N ALA A 698 -25.70 -4.20 8.40
CA ALA A 698 -24.90 -5.29 8.94
C ALA A 698 -24.07 -4.85 10.17
N PRO A 699 -24.71 -4.68 11.35
CA PRO A 699 -24.11 -4.04 12.53
C PRO A 699 -22.94 -4.80 13.15
N PHE A 700 -22.63 -6.01 12.70
CA PHE A 700 -21.53 -6.83 13.23
C PHE A 700 -20.54 -7.32 12.16
N GLU A 701 -20.76 -6.97 10.90
CA GLU A 701 -19.97 -7.48 9.79
C GLU A 701 -18.49 -7.14 9.95
N VAL A 702 -18.16 -5.89 10.31
CA VAL A 702 -16.77 -5.46 10.53
C VAL A 702 -16.09 -6.26 11.63
N LEU A 703 -16.81 -6.64 12.69
CA LEU A 703 -16.27 -7.47 13.77
C LEU A 703 -16.04 -8.91 13.33
N GLN A 704 -17.00 -9.52 12.62
CA GLN A 704 -16.90 -10.88 12.10
C GLN A 704 -15.78 -11.01 11.06
N MET A 705 -15.65 -10.02 10.18
CA MET A 705 -14.54 -9.95 9.22
C MET A 705 -13.19 -9.80 9.93
N THR A 706 -13.12 -8.96 10.97
CA THR A 706 -11.90 -8.78 11.77
C THR A 706 -11.55 -10.04 12.55
N GLU A 707 -12.51 -10.72 13.18
CA GLU A 707 -12.29 -11.98 13.87
C GLU A 707 -11.69 -13.02 12.93
N LYS A 708 -12.28 -13.17 11.74
CA LYS A 708 -11.75 -14.05 10.69
C LYS A 708 -10.35 -13.63 10.26
N TYR A 709 -10.12 -12.35 9.99
CA TYR A 709 -8.80 -11.80 9.66
C TYR A 709 -7.75 -12.17 10.71
N CYS A 710 -8.08 -12.01 11.99
CA CYS A 710 -7.20 -12.30 13.11
C CYS A 710 -6.96 -13.81 13.28
N LEU A 711 -8.01 -14.63 13.14
CA LEU A 711 -7.91 -16.08 13.23
C LEU A 711 -6.96 -16.65 12.16
N ASP A 712 -7.13 -16.20 10.91
CA ASP A 712 -6.33 -16.62 9.77
C ASP A 712 -4.82 -16.28 9.95
N ARG A 713 -4.50 -15.25 10.75
CA ARG A 713 -3.15 -14.73 10.98
C ARG A 713 -2.57 -15.02 12.37
N GLY A 714 -3.32 -15.68 13.23
CA GLY A 714 -2.90 -15.96 14.60
C GLY A 714 -2.76 -14.70 15.47
N ILE A 715 -3.51 -13.62 15.15
CA ILE A 715 -3.58 -12.40 15.94
C ILE A 715 -4.61 -12.61 17.06
N PRO A 716 -4.26 -12.35 18.34
CA PRO A 716 -5.22 -12.44 19.42
C PRO A 716 -6.38 -11.45 19.24
N PHE A 717 -7.61 -11.94 19.21
CA PHE A 717 -8.82 -11.13 19.09
C PHE A 717 -9.95 -11.78 19.91
N PRO A 718 -10.90 -11.04 20.48
CA PRO A 718 -12.03 -11.62 21.18
C PRO A 718 -12.95 -12.37 20.23
N ARG A 719 -13.59 -13.39 20.74
CA ARG A 719 -14.64 -14.10 20.00
C ARG A 719 -15.87 -13.21 19.91
N ILE A 720 -16.41 -13.10 18.71
CA ILE A 720 -17.61 -12.31 18.42
C ILE A 720 -18.83 -13.21 18.43
N GLU A 721 -19.48 -13.28 19.59
CA GLU A 721 -20.72 -14.03 19.77
C GLU A 721 -21.90 -13.09 19.67
N VAL A 722 -22.68 -13.24 18.62
CA VAL A 722 -23.89 -12.44 18.35
C VAL A 722 -25.12 -13.33 18.46
N LEU A 723 -26.06 -12.95 19.29
CA LEU A 723 -27.33 -13.68 19.45
C LEU A 723 -28.26 -13.32 18.29
N SER A 724 -29.18 -14.23 17.95
CA SER A 724 -30.20 -14.01 16.92
C SER A 724 -31.03 -12.76 17.21
N GLU A 725 -31.35 -12.50 18.48
CA GLU A 725 -32.06 -11.32 18.93
C GLU A 725 -31.28 -10.01 18.65
N ASP A 726 -29.97 -10.04 18.80
CA ASP A 726 -29.11 -8.88 18.53
C ASP A 726 -28.99 -8.58 17.02
N LEU A 727 -29.19 -9.59 16.14
CA LEU A 727 -29.26 -9.38 14.69
C LEU A 727 -30.59 -8.74 14.27
N GLU A 728 -31.69 -9.10 14.91
CA GLU A 728 -33.02 -8.59 14.59
C GLU A 728 -33.26 -7.19 15.23
N ASN A 729 -32.74 -6.97 16.43
CA ASN A 729 -32.95 -5.74 17.19
C ASN A 729 -31.66 -5.34 17.94
N PRO A 730 -30.65 -4.82 17.23
CA PRO A 730 -29.34 -4.53 17.82
C PRO A 730 -29.41 -3.46 18.92
N ARG A 731 -28.59 -3.66 19.95
CA ARG A 731 -28.37 -2.68 21.03
C ARG A 731 -27.38 -1.60 20.60
N GLU A 732 -27.37 -0.50 21.34
CA GLU A 732 -26.51 0.66 21.06
C GLU A 732 -25.02 0.42 21.37
N CYS A 733 -24.72 -0.58 22.21
CA CYS A 733 -23.34 -0.88 22.63
C CYS A 733 -23.16 -2.36 23.00
N TYR A 734 -22.01 -2.91 22.63
CA TYR A 734 -21.59 -4.29 22.93
C TYR A 734 -20.15 -4.32 23.45
N LEU A 735 -19.92 -5.14 24.47
CA LEU A 735 -18.59 -5.36 25.07
C LEU A 735 -18.13 -6.81 24.79
N PHE A 736 -17.07 -6.96 24.00
CA PHE A 736 -16.45 -8.25 23.72
C PHE A 736 -15.06 -8.32 24.39
N ALA A 737 -14.85 -9.33 25.21
CA ALA A 737 -13.58 -9.55 25.89
C ALA A 737 -13.31 -11.04 26.05
N LYS A 738 -12.15 -11.51 25.63
CA LYS A 738 -11.74 -12.91 25.81
C LYS A 738 -11.03 -13.02 27.16
N ALA A 739 -11.65 -13.70 28.12
CA ALA A 739 -11.09 -13.86 29.46
C ALA A 739 -9.83 -14.75 29.47
N GLU A 740 -9.73 -15.70 28.55
CA GLU A 740 -8.68 -16.72 28.47
C GLU A 740 -7.38 -16.24 27.83
N ASP A 741 -7.42 -15.16 27.05
CA ASP A 741 -6.22 -14.60 26.39
C ASP A 741 -6.09 -13.11 26.70
N PRO A 742 -5.24 -12.73 27.67
CA PRO A 742 -5.04 -11.34 28.05
C PRO A 742 -4.38 -10.48 26.95
N ARG A 743 -3.82 -11.12 25.92
CA ARG A 743 -3.21 -10.40 24.78
C ARG A 743 -4.27 -9.93 23.77
N ALA A 744 -5.47 -10.52 23.80
CA ALA A 744 -6.57 -10.06 22.94
C ALA A 744 -7.09 -8.72 23.48
N PRO A 745 -7.28 -7.70 22.60
CA PRO A 745 -7.86 -6.44 23.03
C PRO A 745 -9.30 -6.64 23.48
N ILE A 746 -9.77 -5.73 24.33
CA ILE A 746 -11.18 -5.57 24.62
C ILE A 746 -11.78 -4.80 23.45
N VAL A 747 -12.94 -5.19 22.95
CA VAL A 747 -13.68 -4.48 21.90
C VAL A 747 -15.00 -3.96 22.46
N LEU A 748 -15.15 -2.65 22.41
CA LEU A 748 -16.37 -1.93 22.73
C LEU A 748 -16.97 -1.42 21.42
N HIS A 749 -18.10 -1.97 21.00
CA HIS A 749 -18.68 -1.75 19.68
C HIS A 749 -19.99 -0.98 19.75
N PHE A 750 -20.09 0.08 18.98
CA PHE A 750 -21.25 0.95 18.85
C PHE A 750 -21.78 0.92 17.42
N PRO A 751 -22.76 0.06 17.11
CA PRO A 751 -23.48 0.14 15.84
C PRO A 751 -24.35 1.40 15.78
N LEU A 752 -24.57 1.93 14.58
CA LEU A 752 -25.47 3.05 14.36
C LEU A 752 -26.91 2.56 14.41
N VAL A 753 -27.56 2.71 15.55
CA VAL A 753 -28.95 2.27 15.75
C VAL A 753 -29.75 3.35 16.50
N ASN A 754 -31.00 3.55 16.09
CA ASN A 754 -31.97 4.42 16.76
C ASN A 754 -32.95 3.58 17.59
N ARG A 755 -32.50 3.17 18.78
CA ARG A 755 -33.30 2.33 19.69
C ARG A 755 -33.94 3.17 20.79
N THR A 756 -33.16 3.58 21.80
CA THR A 756 -33.69 4.33 22.94
C THR A 756 -33.76 5.83 22.68
N PHE A 757 -32.91 6.37 21.79
CA PHE A 757 -32.98 7.78 21.37
C PHE A 757 -34.34 8.15 20.78
N ARG A 758 -35.05 7.21 20.15
CA ARG A 758 -36.39 7.41 19.61
C ARG A 758 -37.38 7.93 20.67
N THR A 759 -37.24 7.47 21.88
CA THR A 759 -38.14 7.76 23.01
C THR A 759 -37.53 8.68 24.08
N HIS A 760 -36.19 8.83 24.08
CA HIS A 760 -35.48 9.59 25.11
C HIS A 760 -34.72 10.79 24.53
N LEU A 761 -34.79 11.93 25.19
CA LEU A 761 -34.06 13.17 24.87
C LEU A 761 -32.60 13.12 25.38
N ALA A 762 -32.42 12.56 26.56
CA ALA A 762 -31.12 12.30 27.20
C ALA A 762 -31.21 10.97 27.98
N PRO A 763 -30.08 10.39 28.43
CA PRO A 763 -30.10 9.17 29.23
C PRO A 763 -31.07 9.27 30.41
N GLY A 764 -32.09 8.39 30.48
CA GLY A 764 -33.11 8.40 31.50
C GLY A 764 -34.15 9.53 31.45
N VAL A 765 -34.14 10.39 30.42
CA VAL A 765 -35.07 11.49 30.22
C VAL A 765 -35.95 11.23 29.00
N GLU A 766 -37.20 10.88 29.23
CA GLU A 766 -38.15 10.63 28.11
C GLU A 766 -38.55 11.93 27.39
N ARG A 767 -38.81 11.84 26.09
CA ARG A 767 -39.34 12.91 25.25
C ARG A 767 -40.80 13.20 25.60
N GLN A 768 -41.12 14.43 25.91
CA GLN A 768 -42.45 14.82 26.38
C GLN A 768 -43.27 15.49 25.30
N THR A 769 -42.70 16.46 24.58
CA THR A 769 -43.42 17.23 23.58
C THR A 769 -43.56 16.48 22.26
N ALA A 770 -44.54 16.88 21.45
CA ALA A 770 -44.77 16.32 20.11
C ALA A 770 -43.53 16.58 19.19
N GLU A 771 -42.91 17.75 19.33
CA GLU A 771 -41.70 18.12 18.57
C GLU A 771 -40.50 17.28 18.99
N GLU A 772 -40.28 17.08 20.28
CA GLU A 772 -39.21 16.20 20.76
C GLU A 772 -39.41 14.75 20.25
N LYS A 773 -40.63 14.23 20.32
CA LYS A 773 -40.94 12.89 19.82
C LYS A 773 -40.71 12.78 18.31
N ALA A 774 -41.17 13.75 17.54
CA ALA A 774 -40.96 13.80 16.09
C ALA A 774 -39.47 13.88 15.73
N PHE A 775 -38.66 14.62 16.52
CA PHE A 775 -37.21 14.69 16.30
C PHE A 775 -36.53 13.34 16.51
N GLY A 776 -36.91 12.58 17.55
CA GLY A 776 -36.32 11.26 17.85
C GLY A 776 -36.81 10.12 16.96
N ASP A 777 -38.02 10.24 16.44
CA ASP A 777 -38.67 9.18 15.67
C ASP A 777 -38.33 9.27 14.18
N PHE A 778 -37.20 8.67 13.79
CA PHE A 778 -36.75 8.56 12.40
C PHE A 778 -36.04 7.24 12.16
N ASP A 779 -36.12 6.78 10.92
CA ASP A 779 -35.40 5.59 10.47
C ASP A 779 -34.08 5.98 9.87
N ILE A 780 -33.05 5.21 10.21
CA ILE A 780 -31.70 5.38 9.68
C ILE A 780 -31.56 4.60 8.37
N ASN A 781 -32.19 3.43 8.33
CA ASN A 781 -32.11 2.46 7.24
C ASN A 781 -33.43 2.40 6.48
N GLY A 782 -33.36 2.16 5.19
CA GLY A 782 -34.52 2.03 4.32
C GLY A 782 -34.38 2.82 3.01
N PRO A 783 -35.19 2.49 1.99
CA PRO A 783 -35.06 3.07 0.65
C PRO A 783 -35.33 4.59 0.60
N ASP A 784 -36.13 5.11 1.54
CA ASP A 784 -36.55 6.51 1.58
C ASP A 784 -35.76 7.36 2.59
N THR A 785 -34.72 6.79 3.22
CA THR A 785 -33.93 7.54 4.20
C THR A 785 -32.85 8.41 3.52
N PRO A 786 -32.54 9.59 4.09
CA PRO A 786 -31.52 10.48 3.51
C PRO A 786 -30.08 9.99 3.75
N TYR A 787 -29.89 8.96 4.60
CA TYR A 787 -28.58 8.55 5.09
C TYR A 787 -27.88 7.52 4.19
N GLY A 788 -28.39 7.34 2.97
CA GLY A 788 -27.75 6.49 1.96
C GLY A 788 -26.31 6.94 1.65
N MET A 789 -25.51 5.99 1.24
CA MET A 789 -24.07 6.17 1.04
C MET A 789 -23.74 7.29 0.03
N MET A 790 -24.59 7.47 -1.00
CA MET A 790 -24.37 8.43 -2.10
C MET A 790 -24.93 9.82 -1.83
N ASN A 791 -25.55 10.07 -0.68
CA ASN A 791 -26.08 11.38 -0.36
C ASN A 791 -25.05 12.25 0.35
N PHE A 792 -24.58 13.30 -0.34
CA PHE A 792 -23.59 14.25 0.18
C PHE A 792 -24.22 15.54 0.72
N THR A 793 -25.55 15.66 0.70
CA THR A 793 -26.25 16.86 1.16
C THR A 793 -27.42 16.46 2.05
N TYR A 794 -27.46 16.97 3.27
CA TYR A 794 -28.53 16.75 4.21
C TYR A 794 -29.34 18.04 4.43
N GLU A 795 -30.63 17.91 4.71
CA GLU A 795 -31.37 18.98 5.35
C GLU A 795 -30.83 19.21 6.78
N PRO A 796 -30.91 20.45 7.29
CA PRO A 796 -30.39 20.76 8.63
C PRO A 796 -30.86 19.80 9.72
N GLU A 797 -32.13 19.46 9.75
CA GLU A 797 -32.71 18.55 10.75
C GLU A 797 -32.17 17.12 10.60
N GLN A 798 -31.90 16.65 9.38
CA GLN A 798 -31.31 15.33 9.12
C GLN A 798 -29.90 15.21 9.70
N PHE A 799 -29.08 16.25 9.49
CA PHE A 799 -27.75 16.32 10.08
C PHE A 799 -27.82 16.34 11.60
N ASP A 800 -28.70 17.21 12.16
CA ASP A 800 -28.83 17.37 13.61
C ASP A 800 -29.31 16.08 14.30
N ARG A 801 -30.25 15.36 13.69
CA ARG A 801 -30.73 14.05 14.15
C ARG A 801 -29.60 13.01 14.21
N LEU A 802 -28.80 12.92 13.16
CA LEU A 802 -27.71 11.93 13.07
C LEU A 802 -26.60 12.19 14.10
N VAL A 803 -26.19 13.47 14.27
CA VAL A 803 -25.19 13.88 15.25
C VAL A 803 -25.74 13.66 16.68
N ALA A 804 -27.00 14.05 16.93
CA ALA A 804 -27.61 13.88 18.25
C ALA A 804 -27.78 12.40 18.63
N LEU A 805 -28.15 11.55 17.67
CA LEU A 805 -28.25 10.11 17.86
C LEU A 805 -26.91 9.50 18.25
N SER A 806 -25.86 9.80 17.46
CA SER A 806 -24.54 9.24 17.70
C SER A 806 -23.96 9.69 19.04
N ARG A 807 -24.17 10.96 19.40
CA ARG A 807 -23.82 11.49 20.72
C ARG A 807 -24.62 10.81 21.84
N TYR A 808 -25.94 10.65 21.68
CA TYR A 808 -26.80 9.99 22.65
C TYR A 808 -26.38 8.54 22.92
N ASN A 809 -26.08 7.75 21.87
CA ASN A 809 -25.67 6.36 22.02
C ASN A 809 -24.39 6.24 22.88
N VAL A 810 -23.48 7.19 22.78
CA VAL A 810 -22.29 7.27 23.67
C VAL A 810 -22.71 7.61 25.11
N LEU A 811 -23.49 8.67 25.30
CA LEU A 811 -23.90 9.13 26.64
C LEU A 811 -24.73 8.07 27.39
N ASN A 812 -25.60 7.36 26.67
CA ASN A 812 -26.48 6.33 27.24
C ASN A 812 -25.72 5.07 27.69
N ASN A 813 -24.49 4.88 27.24
CA ASN A 813 -23.66 3.71 27.56
C ASN A 813 -22.40 4.04 28.38
N VAL A 814 -22.41 5.16 29.11
CA VAL A 814 -21.26 5.61 29.92
C VAL A 814 -20.75 4.56 30.91
N GLU A 815 -21.63 3.80 31.53
CA GLU A 815 -21.24 2.77 32.50
C GLU A 815 -20.54 1.59 31.81
N THR A 816 -21.00 1.18 30.61
CA THR A 816 -20.32 0.15 29.81
C THR A 816 -18.94 0.62 29.35
N ILE A 817 -18.81 1.92 28.99
CA ILE A 817 -17.50 2.52 28.64
C ILE A 817 -16.56 2.49 29.84
N LYS A 818 -17.01 2.90 31.01
CA LYS A 818 -16.21 2.86 32.24
C LYS A 818 -15.80 1.43 32.62
N GLN A 819 -16.73 0.48 32.47
CA GLN A 819 -16.44 -0.94 32.69
C GLN A 819 -15.33 -1.44 31.74
N ALA A 820 -15.38 -1.08 30.46
CA ALA A 820 -14.35 -1.45 29.48
C ALA A 820 -12.98 -0.83 29.83
N LEU A 821 -12.94 0.44 30.22
CA LEU A 821 -11.73 1.13 30.66
C LEU A 821 -11.14 0.50 31.93
N GLN A 822 -12.00 0.19 32.93
CA GLN A 822 -11.57 -0.47 34.15
C GLN A 822 -10.97 -1.86 33.86
N LEU A 823 -11.64 -2.65 33.02
CA LEU A 823 -11.15 -3.97 32.62
C LEU A 823 -9.80 -3.89 31.89
N ALA A 824 -9.60 -2.89 31.02
CA ALA A 824 -8.33 -2.65 30.35
C ALA A 824 -7.21 -2.28 31.36
N LEU A 825 -7.53 -1.43 32.31
CA LEU A 825 -6.62 -1.03 33.40
C LEU A 825 -6.23 -2.24 34.26
N ASP A 826 -7.21 -3.05 34.68
CA ASP A 826 -6.98 -4.23 35.52
C ASP A 826 -6.06 -5.26 34.82
N ARG A 827 -6.26 -5.47 33.52
CA ARG A 827 -5.40 -6.35 32.71
C ARG A 827 -3.95 -5.85 32.64
N ARG A 828 -3.76 -4.53 32.44
CA ARG A 828 -2.40 -3.92 32.44
C ARG A 828 -1.73 -4.04 33.82
N GLN A 829 -2.46 -3.81 34.90
CA GLN A 829 -1.93 -3.94 36.26
C GLN A 829 -1.52 -5.38 36.57
N ALA A 830 -2.34 -6.37 36.19
CA ALA A 830 -2.01 -7.79 36.35
C ALA A 830 -0.76 -8.17 35.53
N GLY A 831 -0.63 -7.67 34.29
CA GLY A 831 0.54 -7.88 33.44
C GLY A 831 1.82 -7.27 34.02
N ALA A 832 1.75 -6.05 34.58
CA ALA A 832 2.87 -5.38 35.20
C ALA A 832 3.36 -6.12 36.47
N GLN A 833 2.45 -6.68 37.28
CA GLN A 833 2.79 -7.49 38.45
C GLN A 833 3.42 -8.85 38.11
N ALA A 834 3.04 -9.47 36.99
CA ALA A 834 3.60 -10.74 36.54
C ALA A 834 4.99 -10.61 35.90
N GLY A 835 5.37 -9.42 35.41
CA GLY A 835 6.65 -9.14 34.76
C GLY A 835 7.73 -8.53 35.66
N GLY A 836 7.40 -8.12 36.89
CA GLY A 836 8.34 -7.62 37.92
C GLY A 836 8.76 -8.75 38.84
#